data_3154d2ded3f9aeb81ec0b42f91721f51
#
_entry.id   3154d2ded3f9aeb81ec0b42f91721f51
#
_cell.length_a   1.000
_cell.length_b   1.000
_cell.length_c   1.000
_cell.angle_alpha   90.00
_cell.angle_beta   90.00
_cell.angle_gamma   90.00
#
_symmetry.space_group_name_H-M   'P 1'
#
loop_
_entity.id
_entity.type
_entity.pdbx_description
1 polymer ?
#
loop_
_entity_poly.entity_id
_entity_poly.type
_entity_poly.pdbx_seq_one_letter_code
_entity_poly.pdbx_strand_id
1 'polypeptide(L)'
;LKKAIILITGLLLLMYNGQAAAARELKTDGSALGTSAGAKEQQALTGDLMTLYGAKDSAELTYQIPAGASNADQSLLIDYEASNLLIAPSSLTIAIDDEPVKSIKLDGSSKRKTVKLNLSKSQSAQGYHNVSLRFYGVLKEGVCVRQDTSGNWIKIYPDSRLVLSEASKSKGADLGHFPYPFAQSGNTGEETDIILPDKPTSAEAEAAVKTEAFLKTADSRLKVSYVKESDAGKISNPSIVIGADQHWNGKIKELFEHGNIKAEDNKLLLAERVLTSGDKRQPVLFVTAQSDKTLADKIRVITDSAYSSQLGGDTLTIGRLQPAAEKTGNKLTLEDFGAGNVTIGSNKTASEHFFYPAAAAVDKDGKVKLSLTLKTSESIRTKADSDDDAERAELNVMVNGQPNAVRLDDLGNKDKDGFYHVSIPIDPKLLRSSRYIDLQFVTSGLKHNNPCIDRDENKWVYIDKSSTLTYPVSDAAQKADFGQWPLPFAGGGKEKTVIVIPDGVNIQTLKELSLVADSFGNGFTVKTASDMKEADAKGRNVVFIGGLPQIPLLKSNASKLLVPSDRSGAYDVSSFQMLNETTKQVAFTQESPWDSGRSIAVFAPLSGSGASVTKELISFLDSTSDAATVINETAGRQLFSNHQQIKSDDSSPAADTKSRSAALNVTYIAVFAALMIIAAGLIWLTARRKKRKTDHEKSEE
;
A
#
# COMPACT_ATOMS: atom_id res chain seq x y z
N LEU A 1 -53.17 -31.68 -21.48
CA LEU A 1 -52.08 -30.65 -21.58
C LEU A 1 -52.42 -29.33 -20.86
N LYS A 2 -53.65 -28.78 -21.02
CA LYS A 2 -54.04 -27.51 -20.38
C LYS A 2 -54.13 -27.56 -18.84
N LYS A 3 -54.45 -28.73 -18.24
CA LYS A 3 -54.49 -28.91 -16.77
C LYS A 3 -53.11 -29.08 -16.13
N ALA A 4 -52.11 -29.55 -16.86
CA ALA A 4 -50.73 -29.67 -16.39
C ALA A 4 -50.01 -28.33 -16.39
N ILE A 5 -50.31 -27.42 -17.31
CA ILE A 5 -49.74 -26.08 -17.39
C ILE A 5 -50.23 -25.18 -16.25
N ILE A 6 -51.49 -25.33 -15.83
CA ILE A 6 -52.04 -24.56 -14.68
C ILE A 6 -51.44 -25.02 -13.36
N LEU A 7 -51.08 -26.31 -13.21
CA LEU A 7 -50.43 -26.80 -11.99
C LEU A 7 -48.97 -26.38 -11.89
N ILE A 8 -48.24 -26.27 -13.01
CA ILE A 8 -46.85 -25.84 -13.05
C ILE A 8 -46.73 -24.31 -12.81
N THR A 9 -47.65 -23.51 -13.37
CA THR A 9 -47.71 -22.07 -13.09
C THR A 9 -48.15 -21.77 -11.65
N GLY A 10 -49.02 -22.56 -11.05
CA GLY A 10 -49.37 -22.42 -9.64
C GLY A 10 -48.23 -22.80 -8.70
N LEU A 11 -47.40 -23.79 -9.04
CA LEU A 11 -46.24 -24.17 -8.22
C LEU A 11 -45.08 -23.18 -8.36
N LEU A 12 -44.90 -22.55 -9.51
CA LEU A 12 -43.90 -21.48 -9.72
C LEU A 12 -44.29 -20.17 -9.01
N LEU A 13 -45.58 -19.84 -8.89
CA LEU A 13 -46.08 -18.69 -8.14
C LEU A 13 -46.02 -18.90 -6.62
N LEU A 14 -46.08 -20.14 -6.14
CA LEU A 14 -45.90 -20.46 -4.73
C LEU A 14 -44.44 -20.48 -4.28
N MET A 15 -43.50 -20.65 -5.21
CA MET A 15 -42.05 -20.50 -4.90
C MET A 15 -41.53 -19.07 -4.94
N TYR A 16 -42.32 -18.11 -5.45
CA TYR A 16 -41.90 -16.70 -5.54
C TYR A 16 -42.38 -15.82 -4.36
N ASN A 17 -43.23 -16.36 -3.47
CA ASN A 17 -43.77 -15.65 -2.31
C ASN A 17 -43.20 -16.07 -0.96
N GLY A 18 -42.01 -16.65 -0.92
CA GLY A 18 -41.44 -17.25 0.30
C GLY A 18 -40.14 -16.66 0.80
N GLN A 19 -39.75 -15.43 0.44
CA GLN A 19 -38.67 -14.71 1.11
C GLN A 19 -39.04 -13.26 1.35
N ALA A 20 -40.04 -13.03 2.18
CA ALA A 20 -40.01 -11.86 3.05
C ALA A 20 -38.88 -12.11 4.03
N ALA A 21 -37.67 -11.62 3.71
CA ALA A 21 -36.56 -11.57 4.66
C ALA A 21 -37.06 -10.74 5.84
N ALA A 22 -37.37 -11.38 6.94
CA ALA A 22 -37.67 -10.70 8.19
C ALA A 22 -36.51 -9.75 8.47
N ALA A 23 -36.78 -8.46 8.45
CA ALA A 23 -35.81 -7.45 8.85
C ALA A 23 -35.38 -7.80 10.27
N ARG A 24 -34.12 -8.24 10.43
CA ARG A 24 -33.58 -8.55 11.75
C ARG A 24 -33.49 -7.26 12.55
N GLU A 25 -34.16 -7.24 13.65
CA GLU A 25 -34.15 -6.10 14.56
C GLU A 25 -32.74 -5.93 15.14
N LEU A 26 -32.15 -4.75 14.95
CA LEU A 26 -30.86 -4.38 15.55
C LEU A 26 -31.13 -3.93 16.99
N LYS A 27 -30.45 -4.55 17.94
CA LYS A 27 -30.51 -4.17 19.36
C LYS A 27 -29.15 -3.63 19.81
N THR A 28 -29.15 -2.56 20.57
CA THR A 28 -27.95 -2.09 21.27
C THR A 28 -27.80 -2.88 22.57
N ASP A 29 -26.64 -3.43 22.77
CA ASP A 29 -26.26 -4.09 24.00
C ASP A 29 -25.03 -3.38 24.56
N GLY A 30 -25.17 -2.74 25.71
CA GLY A 30 -24.05 -2.05 26.38
C GLY A 30 -23.05 -3.00 27.03
N SER A 31 -23.19 -4.31 26.80
CA SER A 31 -22.31 -5.30 27.36
C SER A 31 -21.18 -5.67 26.37
N ALA A 32 -20.11 -6.18 26.93
CA ALA A 32 -18.84 -6.55 26.35
C ALA A 32 -18.87 -7.13 24.91
N LEU A 33 -17.86 -6.79 24.11
CA LEU A 33 -17.47 -7.50 22.91
C LEU A 33 -17.40 -9.01 23.19
N GLY A 34 -18.44 -9.72 22.80
CA GLY A 34 -18.46 -11.18 22.80
C GLY A 34 -18.49 -11.66 21.36
N THR A 35 -17.52 -12.44 20.96
CA THR A 35 -17.59 -13.21 19.73
C THR A 35 -18.72 -14.23 19.83
N SER A 36 -19.35 -14.58 18.72
CA SER A 36 -20.32 -15.68 18.68
C SER A 36 -19.66 -16.96 19.22
N ALA A 37 -20.33 -17.69 20.08
CA ALA A 37 -19.84 -18.95 20.63
C ALA A 37 -19.37 -19.86 19.49
N GLY A 38 -18.05 -20.08 19.40
CA GLY A 38 -17.41 -21.02 18.49
C GLY A 38 -16.52 -20.45 17.36
N ALA A 39 -16.54 -19.16 17.07
CA ALA A 39 -15.61 -18.58 16.08
C ALA A 39 -14.32 -18.13 16.77
N LYS A 40 -13.20 -18.83 16.49
CA LYS A 40 -11.88 -18.40 16.93
C LYS A 40 -11.41 -17.26 16.00
N GLU A 41 -11.05 -16.15 16.60
CA GLU A 41 -10.43 -15.05 15.87
C GLU A 41 -9.02 -15.45 15.42
N GLN A 42 -8.64 -15.10 14.20
CA GLN A 42 -7.36 -15.48 13.61
C GLN A 42 -6.66 -14.26 13.04
N GLN A 43 -5.40 -14.10 13.34
CA GLN A 43 -4.52 -13.06 12.81
C GLN A 43 -3.41 -13.70 11.99
N ALA A 44 -3.30 -13.35 10.71
CA ALA A 44 -2.20 -13.81 9.86
C ALA A 44 -0.87 -13.27 10.37
N LEU A 45 0.19 -14.09 10.34
CA LEU A 45 1.55 -13.70 10.72
C LEU A 45 2.31 -13.10 9.53
N THR A 46 2.02 -13.54 8.33
CA THR A 46 2.63 -13.03 7.09
C THR A 46 1.59 -12.92 6.00
N GLY A 47 1.76 -11.91 5.14
CA GLY A 47 0.91 -11.70 3.96
C GLY A 47 1.30 -12.53 2.77
N ASP A 48 2.58 -12.94 2.70
CA ASP A 48 3.18 -13.56 1.54
C ASP A 48 3.86 -14.89 1.88
N LEU A 49 4.11 -15.68 0.84
CA LEU A 49 4.95 -16.86 0.95
C LEU A 49 6.39 -16.43 1.20
N MET A 50 6.93 -16.80 2.36
CA MET A 50 8.33 -16.56 2.70
C MET A 50 9.16 -17.83 2.43
N THR A 51 10.38 -17.65 1.92
CA THR A 51 11.31 -18.76 1.73
C THR A 51 12.65 -18.43 2.39
N LEU A 52 13.09 -19.28 3.28
CA LEU A 52 14.42 -19.22 3.90
C LEU A 52 15.35 -20.18 3.16
N TYR A 53 16.58 -19.78 2.93
CA TYR A 53 17.53 -20.48 2.08
C TYR A 53 18.89 -20.73 2.78
N GLY A 54 19.58 -21.74 2.29
CA GLY A 54 20.98 -22.02 2.66
C GLY A 54 21.14 -22.76 3.97
N ALA A 55 22.36 -22.78 4.48
CA ALA A 55 22.71 -23.51 5.69
C ALA A 55 22.04 -22.92 6.95
N LYS A 56 21.92 -21.61 7.01
CA LYS A 56 21.31 -20.87 8.14
C LYS A 56 20.59 -19.66 7.57
N ASP A 57 19.34 -19.51 7.92
CA ASP A 57 18.53 -18.33 7.57
C ASP A 57 17.46 -18.11 8.64
N SER A 58 16.92 -16.89 8.71
CA SER A 58 15.90 -16.54 9.70
C SER A 58 14.90 -15.54 9.17
N ALA A 59 13.71 -15.59 9.72
CA ALA A 59 12.66 -14.59 9.50
C ALA A 59 12.11 -14.12 10.84
N GLU A 60 11.80 -12.83 10.90
CA GLU A 60 11.13 -12.22 12.03
C GLU A 60 9.69 -11.87 11.62
N LEU A 61 8.75 -12.34 12.42
CA LEU A 61 7.33 -12.09 12.29
C LEU A 61 6.82 -11.44 13.56
N THR A 62 5.68 -10.80 13.50
CA THR A 62 5.04 -10.23 14.69
C THR A 62 3.59 -10.67 14.80
N TYR A 63 3.10 -10.79 16.02
CA TYR A 63 1.68 -10.88 16.31
C TYR A 63 1.32 -9.90 17.41
N GLN A 64 0.03 -9.56 17.47
CA GLN A 64 -0.49 -8.68 18.50
C GLN A 64 -1.55 -9.40 19.32
N ILE A 65 -1.43 -9.35 20.63
CA ILE A 65 -2.49 -9.75 21.54
C ILE A 65 -3.30 -8.50 21.89
N PRO A 66 -4.56 -8.43 21.46
CA PRO A 66 -5.40 -7.29 21.77
C PRO A 66 -5.76 -7.23 23.24
N ALA A 67 -6.16 -6.06 23.70
CA ALA A 67 -6.66 -5.92 25.04
C ALA A 67 -7.90 -6.80 25.26
N GLY A 68 -7.96 -7.45 26.42
CA GLY A 68 -9.04 -8.39 26.74
C GLY A 68 -8.84 -9.82 26.25
N ALA A 69 -7.96 -10.07 25.29
CA ALA A 69 -7.57 -11.43 24.89
C ALA A 69 -6.45 -12.02 25.77
N SER A 70 -5.78 -11.23 26.58
CA SER A 70 -4.80 -11.69 27.56
C SER A 70 -5.43 -12.64 28.57
N ASN A 71 -4.75 -13.74 28.87
CA ASN A 71 -5.17 -14.81 29.81
C ASN A 71 -6.09 -15.90 29.24
N ALA A 72 -6.32 -15.96 27.94
CA ALA A 72 -7.02 -17.07 27.30
C ALA A 72 -6.00 -18.06 26.67
N ASP A 73 -6.45 -19.26 26.30
CA ASP A 73 -5.64 -20.27 25.60
C ASP A 73 -5.38 -19.83 24.15
N GLN A 74 -4.36 -19.02 23.93
CA GLN A 74 -3.94 -18.57 22.62
C GLN A 74 -3.00 -19.59 21.98
N SER A 75 -3.02 -19.71 20.67
CA SER A 75 -2.10 -20.58 19.95
C SER A 75 -1.60 -19.98 18.65
N LEU A 76 -0.33 -20.25 18.36
CA LEU A 76 0.31 -19.89 17.11
C LEU A 76 0.36 -21.12 16.20
N LEU A 77 -0.09 -20.98 14.97
CA LEU A 77 0.01 -21.99 13.94
C LEU A 77 1.05 -21.54 12.91
N ILE A 78 2.12 -22.31 12.75
CA ILE A 78 3.12 -22.09 11.71
C ILE A 78 2.94 -23.17 10.64
N ASP A 79 2.67 -22.74 9.44
CA ASP A 79 2.44 -23.59 8.29
C ASP A 79 3.65 -23.55 7.38
N TYR A 80 4.32 -24.69 7.19
CA TYR A 80 5.60 -24.75 6.51
C TYR A 80 5.76 -25.96 5.62
N GLU A 81 6.68 -25.85 4.67
CA GLU A 81 7.16 -26.94 3.81
C GLU A 81 8.68 -26.84 3.69
N ALA A 82 9.37 -27.95 3.83
CA ALA A 82 10.83 -27.99 3.75
C ALA A 82 11.28 -28.84 2.56
N SER A 83 12.48 -28.55 2.05
CA SER A 83 13.08 -29.32 0.96
C SER A 83 13.19 -30.80 1.31
N ASN A 84 12.88 -31.67 0.35
CA ASN A 84 13.06 -33.11 0.46
C ASN A 84 14.54 -33.56 0.43
N LEU A 85 15.45 -32.66 0.14
CA LEU A 85 16.89 -32.91 0.16
C LEU A 85 17.53 -32.75 1.55
N LEU A 86 16.78 -32.21 2.52
CA LEU A 86 17.29 -31.99 3.88
C LEU A 86 17.54 -33.32 4.61
N ILE A 87 18.67 -33.40 5.29
CA ILE A 87 19.01 -34.50 6.16
C ILE A 87 19.20 -34.01 7.59
N ALA A 88 19.27 -34.93 8.56
CA ALA A 88 19.67 -34.61 9.93
C ALA A 88 21.08 -33.97 9.96
N PRO A 89 21.33 -32.94 10.79
CA PRO A 89 20.47 -32.39 11.85
C PRO A 89 19.66 -31.15 11.45
N SER A 90 19.15 -31.05 10.21
CA SER A 90 18.34 -29.92 9.78
C SER A 90 17.16 -29.64 10.73
N SER A 91 16.88 -28.38 11.00
CA SER A 91 15.84 -27.96 11.94
C SER A 91 15.25 -26.59 11.64
N LEU A 92 14.01 -26.39 12.12
CA LEU A 92 13.37 -25.08 12.25
C LEU A 92 13.17 -24.80 13.73
N THR A 93 13.81 -23.77 14.26
CA THR A 93 13.62 -23.30 15.63
C THR A 93 12.71 -22.10 15.63
N ILE A 94 11.66 -22.14 16.44
CA ILE A 94 10.71 -21.06 16.64
C ILE A 94 10.98 -20.46 18.02
N ALA A 95 11.27 -19.18 18.07
CA ALA A 95 11.39 -18.41 19.29
C ALA A 95 10.30 -17.32 19.33
N ILE A 96 9.85 -16.97 20.52
CA ILE A 96 8.91 -15.89 20.77
C ILE A 96 9.53 -14.96 21.81
N ASP A 97 9.62 -13.68 21.51
CA ASP A 97 10.29 -12.68 22.36
C ASP A 97 11.70 -13.14 22.78
N ASP A 98 12.45 -13.65 21.81
CA ASP A 98 13.79 -14.24 21.96
C ASP A 98 13.88 -15.56 22.75
N GLU A 99 12.80 -16.05 23.35
CA GLU A 99 12.74 -17.31 24.03
C GLU A 99 12.46 -18.46 23.04
N PRO A 100 13.36 -19.47 22.89
CA PRO A 100 13.08 -20.61 22.03
C PRO A 100 11.92 -21.45 22.59
N VAL A 101 10.82 -21.53 21.80
CA VAL A 101 9.61 -22.27 22.21
C VAL A 101 9.61 -23.69 21.66
N LYS A 102 10.10 -23.84 20.42
CA LYS A 102 10.12 -25.17 19.78
C LYS A 102 11.18 -25.27 18.71
N SER A 103 11.85 -26.45 18.70
CA SER A 103 12.72 -26.85 17.59
C SER A 103 12.11 -28.06 16.89
N ILE A 104 12.00 -27.99 15.56
CA ILE A 104 11.40 -29.03 14.73
C ILE A 104 12.50 -29.64 13.89
N LYS A 105 12.67 -30.94 13.98
CA LYS A 105 13.57 -31.69 13.11
C LYS A 105 12.99 -31.74 11.70
N LEU A 106 13.81 -31.45 10.71
CA LEU A 106 13.49 -31.56 9.30
C LEU A 106 14.12 -32.81 8.71
N ASP A 107 13.28 -33.69 8.19
CA ASP A 107 13.64 -35.07 7.83
C ASP A 107 13.55 -35.34 6.32
N GLY A 108 13.59 -34.28 5.48
CA GLY A 108 13.47 -34.42 4.04
C GLY A 108 12.06 -34.69 3.54
N SER A 109 11.05 -34.54 4.38
CA SER A 109 9.64 -34.65 3.94
C SER A 109 9.19 -33.35 3.30
N SER A 110 8.94 -33.37 2.00
CA SER A 110 8.43 -32.23 1.22
C SER A 110 6.93 -31.97 1.38
N LYS A 111 6.30 -32.54 2.41
CA LYS A 111 4.87 -32.29 2.68
C LYS A 111 4.71 -31.02 3.50
N ARG A 112 3.75 -30.22 3.11
CA ARG A 112 3.31 -29.08 3.91
C ARG A 112 2.78 -29.59 5.27
N LYS A 113 3.25 -28.97 6.33
CA LYS A 113 2.95 -29.33 7.73
C LYS A 113 2.59 -28.08 8.51
N THR A 114 1.71 -28.22 9.47
CA THR A 114 1.34 -27.17 10.42
C THR A 114 1.83 -27.56 11.81
N VAL A 115 2.57 -26.69 12.47
CA VAL A 115 2.91 -26.83 13.89
C VAL A 115 2.05 -25.88 14.71
N LYS A 116 1.43 -26.40 15.76
CA LYS A 116 0.70 -25.64 16.75
C LYS A 116 1.56 -25.42 17.99
N LEU A 117 1.64 -24.16 18.42
CA LEU A 117 2.30 -23.72 19.66
C LEU A 117 1.23 -23.13 20.57
N ASN A 118 1.11 -23.60 21.78
CA ASN A 118 0.29 -22.95 22.79
C ASN A 118 1.14 -21.86 23.46
N LEU A 119 0.63 -20.64 23.49
CA LEU A 119 1.35 -19.49 24.05
C LEU A 119 1.35 -19.54 25.57
N SER A 120 2.48 -19.20 26.17
CA SER A 120 2.58 -19.00 27.60
C SER A 120 1.85 -17.72 28.05
N LYS A 121 1.71 -17.53 29.36
CA LYS A 121 1.07 -16.33 29.90
C LYS A 121 1.79 -15.04 29.49
N SER A 122 3.12 -15.03 29.46
CA SER A 122 3.92 -13.89 29.00
C SER A 122 3.72 -13.62 27.53
N GLN A 123 3.71 -14.67 26.69
CA GLN A 123 3.51 -14.60 25.24
C GLN A 123 2.05 -14.31 24.84
N SER A 124 1.11 -14.43 25.77
CA SER A 124 -0.30 -14.04 25.63
C SER A 124 -0.62 -12.71 26.32
N ALA A 125 0.39 -11.98 26.79
CA ALA A 125 0.19 -10.66 27.35
C ALA A 125 -0.27 -9.67 26.28
N GLN A 126 -1.03 -8.65 26.66
CA GLN A 126 -1.43 -7.59 25.73
C GLN A 126 -0.20 -6.90 25.13
N GLY A 127 -0.20 -6.71 23.82
CA GLY A 127 0.87 -6.00 23.10
C GLY A 127 1.40 -6.77 21.90
N TYR A 128 2.48 -6.25 21.34
CA TYR A 128 3.19 -6.89 20.24
C TYR A 128 4.21 -7.88 20.76
N HIS A 129 4.27 -9.02 20.08
CA HIS A 129 5.24 -10.08 20.33
C HIS A 129 6.00 -10.40 19.06
N ASN A 130 7.29 -10.70 19.19
CA ASN A 130 8.14 -11.07 18.07
C ASN A 130 8.24 -12.60 17.93
N VAL A 131 8.13 -13.11 16.70
CA VAL A 131 8.31 -14.53 16.39
C VAL A 131 9.52 -14.67 15.46
N SER A 132 10.60 -15.25 15.99
CA SER A 132 11.80 -15.56 15.23
C SER A 132 11.74 -17.01 14.72
N LEU A 133 11.82 -17.17 13.40
CA LEU A 133 11.89 -18.45 12.71
C LEU A 133 13.33 -18.66 12.24
N ARG A 134 14.07 -19.59 12.87
CA ARG A 134 15.48 -19.85 12.58
C ARG A 134 15.61 -21.20 11.88
N PHE A 135 16.00 -21.15 10.61
CA PHE A 135 16.23 -22.34 9.78
C PHE A 135 17.70 -22.76 9.82
N TYR A 136 17.92 -24.05 10.04
CA TYR A 136 19.21 -24.70 9.85
C TYR A 136 19.04 -25.85 8.88
N GLY A 137 19.72 -25.81 7.72
CA GLY A 137 19.56 -26.77 6.65
C GLY A 137 20.87 -27.47 6.28
N VAL A 138 20.84 -28.80 6.27
CA VAL A 138 21.95 -29.67 5.87
C VAL A 138 21.49 -30.56 4.72
N LEU A 139 22.21 -30.55 3.60
CA LEU A 139 21.92 -31.36 2.41
C LEU A 139 22.79 -32.60 2.31
N LYS A 140 24.01 -32.55 2.86
CA LYS A 140 24.96 -33.63 2.81
C LYS A 140 25.92 -33.52 4.00
N GLU A 141 26.23 -34.66 4.60
CA GLU A 141 27.28 -34.74 5.60
C GLU A 141 28.66 -34.64 4.98
N GLY A 142 29.62 -34.10 5.71
CA GLY A 142 31.02 -34.01 5.31
C GLY A 142 31.67 -32.68 5.65
N VAL A 143 33.00 -32.65 5.56
CA VAL A 143 33.80 -31.44 5.75
C VAL A 143 33.82 -30.67 4.42
N CYS A 144 33.69 -29.36 4.48
CA CYS A 144 33.75 -28.48 3.31
C CYS A 144 32.63 -28.70 2.27
N VAL A 145 31.48 -29.19 2.65
CA VAL A 145 30.31 -29.34 1.77
C VAL A 145 29.57 -28.02 1.68
N ARG A 146 29.35 -27.58 0.45
CA ARG A 146 28.59 -26.36 0.20
C ARG A 146 27.10 -26.61 0.50
N GLN A 147 26.59 -25.96 1.53
CA GLN A 147 25.19 -26.03 1.95
C GLN A 147 24.33 -24.89 1.37
N ASP A 148 24.96 -23.79 0.90
CA ASP A 148 24.29 -22.63 0.34
C ASP A 148 23.91 -22.86 -1.14
N THR A 149 22.92 -23.69 -1.36
CA THR A 149 22.38 -23.99 -2.68
C THR A 149 20.88 -23.77 -2.72
N SER A 150 20.32 -23.53 -3.90
CA SER A 150 18.87 -23.39 -4.10
C SER A 150 18.03 -24.62 -3.69
N GLY A 151 18.69 -25.77 -3.50
CA GLY A 151 18.04 -26.97 -2.96
C GLY A 151 17.85 -26.96 -1.45
N ASN A 152 18.53 -26.06 -0.74
CA ASN A 152 18.45 -25.95 0.73
C ASN A 152 17.47 -24.84 1.11
N TRP A 153 16.22 -25.18 1.37
CA TRP A 153 15.15 -24.21 1.63
C TRP A 153 14.07 -24.74 2.57
N ILE A 154 13.39 -23.80 3.22
CA ILE A 154 12.11 -23.97 3.90
C ILE A 154 11.18 -22.81 3.50
N LYS A 155 9.92 -23.13 3.24
CA LYS A 155 8.85 -22.17 2.95
C LYS A 155 7.94 -22.02 4.15
N ILE A 156 7.56 -20.80 4.46
CA ILE A 156 6.55 -20.43 5.47
C ILE A 156 5.36 -19.84 4.72
N TYR A 157 4.20 -20.41 4.94
CA TYR A 157 2.98 -20.07 4.18
C TYR A 157 2.16 -18.97 4.85
N PRO A 158 1.41 -18.19 4.06
CA PRO A 158 0.49 -17.14 4.56
C PRO A 158 -0.60 -17.66 5.51
N ASP A 159 -0.87 -18.97 5.50
CA ASP A 159 -1.79 -19.60 6.45
C ASP A 159 -1.25 -19.68 7.87
N SER A 160 0.03 -19.29 8.08
CA SER A 160 0.61 -19.12 9.43
C SER A 160 -0.11 -18.00 10.17
N ARG A 161 -0.63 -18.30 11.37
CA ARG A 161 -1.53 -17.38 12.06
C ARG A 161 -1.53 -17.54 13.58
N LEU A 162 -1.83 -16.46 14.25
CA LEU A 162 -2.29 -16.48 15.64
C LEU A 162 -3.76 -16.91 15.67
N VAL A 163 -4.11 -17.81 16.56
CA VAL A 163 -5.48 -18.19 16.87
C VAL A 163 -5.79 -17.69 18.27
N LEU A 164 -6.61 -16.68 18.36
CA LEU A 164 -7.12 -16.15 19.61
C LEU A 164 -8.28 -17.07 20.05
N SER A 165 -8.19 -17.67 21.19
CA SER A 165 -9.37 -18.30 21.80
C SER A 165 -10.34 -17.18 22.22
N GLU A 166 -11.64 -17.49 22.30
CA GLU A 166 -12.65 -16.50 22.69
C GLU A 166 -12.12 -15.67 23.84
N ALA A 167 -11.98 -14.37 23.59
CA ALA A 167 -11.57 -13.43 24.60
C ALA A 167 -12.48 -13.65 25.80
N SER A 168 -11.90 -13.95 26.94
CA SER A 168 -12.65 -13.91 28.17
C SER A 168 -13.29 -12.55 28.25
N LYS A 169 -14.60 -12.47 27.92
CA LYS A 169 -15.51 -11.34 28.05
C LYS A 169 -14.79 -10.00 28.14
N SER A 170 -14.33 -9.47 26.98
CA SER A 170 -13.77 -8.12 26.95
C SER A 170 -14.84 -7.20 27.55
N LYS A 171 -14.47 -6.44 28.53
CA LYS A 171 -15.36 -5.48 29.19
C LYS A 171 -15.66 -4.35 28.23
N GLY A 172 -16.66 -4.51 27.34
CA GLY A 172 -17.19 -3.42 26.54
C GLY A 172 -16.31 -2.94 25.39
N ALA A 173 -16.86 -2.10 24.57
CA ALA A 173 -16.22 -1.34 23.55
C ALA A 173 -15.15 -0.40 24.16
N ASP A 174 -13.97 -0.28 23.52
CA ASP A 174 -12.91 0.59 24.01
C ASP A 174 -12.11 1.20 22.82
N LEU A 175 -12.32 2.48 22.60
CA LEU A 175 -11.64 3.27 21.60
C LEU A 175 -10.10 3.26 21.72
N GLY A 176 -9.58 2.89 22.90
CA GLY A 176 -8.13 2.76 23.11
C GLY A 176 -7.47 1.67 22.28
N HIS A 177 -8.28 0.78 21.68
CA HIS A 177 -7.79 -0.26 20.80
C HIS A 177 -7.92 0.09 19.30
N PHE A 178 -8.56 1.22 18.96
CA PHE A 178 -8.73 1.61 17.58
C PHE A 178 -7.37 1.64 16.83
N PRO A 179 -7.25 1.07 15.61
CA PRO A 179 -8.33 0.70 14.70
C PRO A 179 -8.97 -0.70 14.92
N TYR A 180 -8.50 -1.51 15.90
CA TYR A 180 -9.17 -2.77 16.24
C TYR A 180 -10.57 -2.48 16.86
N PRO A 181 -11.65 -3.22 16.52
CA PRO A 181 -11.67 -4.43 15.68
C PRO A 181 -11.98 -4.17 14.20
N PHE A 182 -11.95 -2.93 13.74
CA PHE A 182 -12.28 -2.54 12.35
C PHE A 182 -11.14 -2.80 11.37
N ALA A 183 -9.91 -2.79 11.84
CA ALA A 183 -8.74 -3.27 11.12
C ALA A 183 -7.78 -3.95 12.11
N GLN A 184 -7.16 -5.05 11.69
CA GLN A 184 -6.22 -5.80 12.50
C GLN A 184 -4.85 -5.78 11.85
N SER A 185 -3.80 -5.62 12.66
CA SER A 185 -2.45 -5.78 12.16
C SER A 185 -2.20 -7.26 11.80
N GLY A 186 -1.54 -7.50 10.68
CA GLY A 186 -1.20 -8.85 10.22
C GLY A 186 -1.82 -9.25 8.89
N ASN A 187 -2.40 -8.32 8.16
CA ASN A 187 -2.94 -8.55 6.82
C ASN A 187 -3.96 -9.70 6.78
N THR A 188 -4.99 -9.63 7.59
CA THR A 188 -6.01 -10.69 7.72
C THR A 188 -6.92 -10.79 6.51
N GLY A 189 -7.07 -9.71 5.73
CA GLY A 189 -7.99 -9.63 4.60
C GLY A 189 -9.46 -9.62 5.03
N GLU A 190 -9.76 -9.16 6.24
CA GLU A 190 -11.11 -9.01 6.76
C GLU A 190 -11.90 -7.92 6.04
N GLU A 191 -13.20 -7.86 6.30
CA GLU A 191 -14.11 -6.89 5.70
C GLU A 191 -14.70 -5.97 6.76
N THR A 192 -14.67 -4.65 6.51
CA THR A 192 -15.25 -3.61 7.35
C THR A 192 -16.18 -2.73 6.54
N ASP A 193 -17.35 -2.44 7.09
CA ASP A 193 -18.32 -1.56 6.44
C ASP A 193 -18.16 -0.13 6.95
N ILE A 194 -18.17 0.85 6.03
CA ILE A 194 -18.34 2.26 6.35
C ILE A 194 -19.77 2.65 5.96
N ILE A 195 -20.58 2.94 6.96
CA ILE A 195 -22.00 3.28 6.79
C ILE A 195 -22.14 4.79 6.74
N LEU A 196 -22.85 5.27 5.71
CA LEU A 196 -23.07 6.68 5.42
C LEU A 196 -24.57 6.98 5.28
N PRO A 197 -25.00 8.24 5.46
CA PRO A 197 -26.34 8.65 5.07
C PRO A 197 -26.66 8.29 3.63
N ASP A 198 -27.93 8.15 3.27
CA ASP A 198 -28.38 7.81 1.93
C ASP A 198 -27.92 8.82 0.84
N LYS A 199 -27.73 10.07 1.28
CA LYS A 199 -27.21 11.18 0.45
C LYS A 199 -26.03 11.83 1.17
N PRO A 200 -24.85 11.21 1.11
CA PRO A 200 -23.70 11.76 1.80
C PRO A 200 -23.28 13.13 1.26
N THR A 201 -22.85 13.99 2.15
CA THR A 201 -22.21 15.27 1.78
C THR A 201 -20.75 15.08 1.38
N SER A 202 -20.12 16.14 0.85
CA SER A 202 -18.68 16.11 0.57
C SER A 202 -17.82 15.90 1.83
N ALA A 203 -18.26 16.44 2.96
CA ALA A 203 -17.57 16.26 4.24
C ALA A 203 -17.65 14.81 4.74
N GLU A 204 -18.79 14.17 4.59
CA GLU A 204 -19.00 12.77 4.93
C GLU A 204 -18.23 11.83 3.99
N ALA A 205 -18.20 12.15 2.69
CA ALA A 205 -17.40 11.44 1.71
C ALA A 205 -15.89 11.56 2.02
N GLU A 206 -15.42 12.76 2.35
CA GLU A 206 -14.03 12.99 2.78
C GLU A 206 -13.69 12.17 4.04
N ALA A 207 -14.56 12.23 5.04
CA ALA A 207 -14.37 11.51 6.30
C ALA A 207 -14.30 9.99 6.07
N ALA A 208 -15.19 9.45 5.25
CA ALA A 208 -15.24 8.02 4.92
C ALA A 208 -13.97 7.54 4.23
N VAL A 209 -13.54 8.26 3.19
CA VAL A 209 -12.35 7.87 2.41
C VAL A 209 -11.07 8.02 3.22
N LYS A 210 -10.93 9.05 4.04
CA LYS A 210 -9.80 9.18 4.97
C LYS A 210 -9.78 8.08 6.02
N THR A 211 -10.95 7.66 6.49
CA THR A 211 -11.05 6.54 7.44
C THR A 211 -10.63 5.23 6.76
N GLU A 212 -11.10 4.95 5.55
CA GLU A 212 -10.63 3.79 4.78
C GLU A 212 -9.12 3.77 4.61
N ALA A 213 -8.53 4.88 4.16
CA ALA A 213 -7.08 5.00 3.98
C ALA A 213 -6.33 4.73 5.28
N PHE A 214 -6.81 5.24 6.42
CA PHE A 214 -6.21 4.99 7.73
C PHE A 214 -6.30 3.51 8.14
N LEU A 215 -7.46 2.88 7.98
CA LEU A 215 -7.64 1.46 8.29
C LEU A 215 -6.70 0.58 7.47
N LYS A 216 -6.50 0.91 6.20
CA LYS A 216 -5.57 0.21 5.31
C LYS A 216 -4.10 0.37 5.71
N THR A 217 -3.73 1.38 6.49
CA THR A 217 -2.37 1.45 7.05
C THR A 217 -2.12 0.36 8.11
N ALA A 218 -3.16 -0.09 8.80
CA ALA A 218 -3.08 -1.17 9.79
C ALA A 218 -3.21 -2.55 9.13
N ASP A 219 -4.03 -2.67 8.09
CA ASP A 219 -4.16 -3.90 7.29
C ASP A 219 -4.29 -3.56 5.80
N SER A 220 -3.22 -3.71 5.04
CA SER A 220 -3.17 -3.38 3.60
C SER A 220 -4.08 -4.27 2.73
N ARG A 221 -4.57 -5.41 3.25
CA ARG A 221 -5.50 -6.32 2.57
C ARG A 221 -6.95 -6.17 3.02
N LEU A 222 -7.20 -5.27 3.97
CA LEU A 222 -8.55 -4.99 4.46
C LEU A 222 -9.48 -4.63 3.29
N LYS A 223 -10.62 -5.29 3.25
CA LYS A 223 -11.69 -4.93 2.32
C LYS A 223 -12.64 -3.96 3.02
N VAL A 224 -12.75 -2.76 2.46
CA VAL A 224 -13.70 -1.77 2.95
C VAL A 224 -14.87 -1.64 1.99
N SER A 225 -16.07 -1.73 2.52
CA SER A 225 -17.33 -1.59 1.78
C SER A 225 -18.09 -0.35 2.24
N TYR A 226 -18.48 0.51 1.29
CA TYR A 226 -19.36 1.63 1.59
C TYR A 226 -20.81 1.16 1.55
N VAL A 227 -21.56 1.45 2.59
CA VAL A 227 -22.96 1.02 2.78
C VAL A 227 -23.83 2.24 3.05
N LYS A 228 -24.98 2.33 2.41
CA LYS A 228 -25.98 3.36 2.70
C LYS A 228 -26.78 3.01 3.93
N GLU A 229 -27.29 4.03 4.64
CA GLU A 229 -28.17 3.86 5.79
C GLU A 229 -29.37 2.93 5.50
N SER A 230 -29.99 3.09 4.33
CA SER A 230 -31.12 2.25 3.89
C SER A 230 -30.78 0.76 3.84
N ASP A 231 -29.51 0.41 3.62
CA ASP A 231 -29.00 -0.96 3.55
C ASP A 231 -28.42 -1.46 4.90
N ALA A 232 -28.22 -0.57 5.87
CA ALA A 232 -27.59 -0.86 7.16
C ALA A 232 -28.38 -1.82 8.06
N GLY A 233 -29.63 -2.12 7.74
CA GLY A 233 -30.44 -3.13 8.43
C GLY A 233 -29.88 -4.55 8.38
N LYS A 234 -28.81 -4.79 7.64
CA LYS A 234 -28.12 -6.08 7.45
C LYS A 234 -26.65 -6.04 7.88
N ILE A 235 -26.30 -5.23 8.89
CA ILE A 235 -24.93 -5.17 9.38
C ILE A 235 -24.42 -6.57 9.71
N SER A 236 -23.43 -7.04 8.99
CA SER A 236 -22.82 -8.37 9.13
C SER A 236 -21.33 -8.32 9.45
N ASN A 237 -20.70 -7.18 9.22
CA ASN A 237 -19.29 -6.92 9.42
C ASN A 237 -19.08 -5.87 10.54
N PRO A 238 -17.88 -5.78 11.13
CA PRO A 238 -17.49 -4.61 11.88
C PRO A 238 -17.76 -3.35 11.09
N SER A 239 -18.35 -2.32 11.70
CA SER A 239 -18.85 -1.17 10.94
C SER A 239 -18.49 0.16 11.59
N ILE A 240 -18.18 1.16 10.75
CA ILE A 240 -17.97 2.53 11.17
C ILE A 240 -19.08 3.40 10.56
N VAL A 241 -19.89 4.01 11.41
CA VAL A 241 -21.00 4.89 11.02
C VAL A 241 -20.49 6.33 11.03
N ILE A 242 -20.44 6.98 9.87
CA ILE A 242 -19.87 8.32 9.71
C ILE A 242 -20.91 9.27 9.14
N GLY A 243 -21.26 10.34 9.85
CA GLY A 243 -22.15 11.37 9.32
C GLY A 243 -22.59 12.39 10.36
N ALA A 244 -23.13 13.51 9.88
CA ALA A 244 -23.71 14.51 10.75
C ALA A 244 -25.09 14.05 11.28
N ASP A 245 -25.38 14.35 12.53
CA ASP A 245 -26.62 13.90 13.24
C ASP A 245 -27.90 14.17 12.44
N GLN A 246 -27.95 15.30 11.76
CA GLN A 246 -29.12 15.74 11.01
C GLN A 246 -29.37 14.99 9.69
N HIS A 247 -28.41 14.24 9.20
CA HIS A 247 -28.47 13.54 7.91
C HIS A 247 -29.00 12.10 8.06
N TRP A 248 -29.11 11.61 9.28
CA TRP A 248 -29.59 10.27 9.55
C TRP A 248 -31.11 10.22 9.63
N ASN A 249 -31.67 9.20 8.99
CA ASN A 249 -33.10 8.91 8.98
C ASN A 249 -33.28 7.39 9.20
N GLY A 250 -34.31 6.93 9.83
CA GLY A 250 -34.55 5.50 9.97
C GLY A 250 -33.71 4.82 11.08
N LYS A 251 -33.16 3.63 10.79
CA LYS A 251 -32.58 2.75 11.83
C LYS A 251 -31.34 3.30 12.51
N ILE A 252 -30.49 3.98 11.79
CA ILE A 252 -29.28 4.58 12.40
C ILE A 252 -29.69 5.68 13.37
N LYS A 253 -30.67 6.49 13.02
CA LYS A 253 -31.23 7.50 13.91
C LYS A 253 -31.82 6.87 15.16
N GLU A 254 -32.57 5.77 15.03
CA GLU A 254 -33.09 5.00 16.16
C GLU A 254 -31.97 4.48 17.07
N LEU A 255 -30.87 4.00 16.49
CA LEU A 255 -29.67 3.57 17.23
C LEU A 255 -29.03 4.72 18.00
N PHE A 256 -28.99 5.92 17.43
CA PHE A 256 -28.47 7.11 18.11
C PHE A 256 -29.36 7.45 19.34
N GLU A 257 -30.65 7.42 19.17
CA GLU A 257 -31.62 7.71 20.24
C GLU A 257 -31.55 6.67 21.38
N HIS A 258 -31.58 5.37 21.03
CA HIS A 258 -31.49 4.27 22.01
C HIS A 258 -30.13 4.15 22.68
N GLY A 259 -29.07 4.44 21.94
CA GLY A 259 -27.67 4.40 22.42
C GLY A 259 -27.26 5.66 23.19
N ASN A 260 -28.14 6.64 23.33
CA ASN A 260 -27.82 7.99 23.86
C ASN A 260 -26.59 8.61 23.17
N ILE A 261 -26.52 8.41 21.86
CA ILE A 261 -25.44 8.92 21.00
C ILE A 261 -25.89 10.27 20.45
N LYS A 262 -25.45 11.35 21.08
CA LYS A 262 -25.82 12.71 20.69
C LYS A 262 -24.59 13.60 20.67
N ALA A 263 -24.25 14.12 19.50
CA ALA A 263 -23.17 15.08 19.37
C ALA A 263 -23.56 16.42 20.01
N GLU A 264 -22.60 17.04 20.68
CA GLU A 264 -22.72 18.40 21.20
C GLU A 264 -22.29 19.42 20.16
N ASP A 265 -22.74 20.67 20.32
CA ASP A 265 -22.39 21.74 19.40
C ASP A 265 -20.88 21.93 19.29
N ASN A 266 -20.38 22.05 18.04
CA ASN A 266 -18.97 22.16 17.70
C ASN A 266 -18.05 21.03 18.22
N LYS A 267 -18.61 19.87 18.58
CA LYS A 267 -17.86 18.71 19.05
C LYS A 267 -18.08 17.50 18.16
N LEU A 268 -17.03 16.68 18.00
CA LEU A 268 -17.12 15.36 17.38
C LEU A 268 -17.33 14.33 18.49
N LEU A 269 -18.29 13.45 18.30
CA LEU A 269 -18.56 12.32 19.17
C LEU A 269 -18.05 11.04 18.52
N LEU A 270 -17.26 10.29 19.26
CA LEU A 270 -16.91 8.91 18.99
C LEU A 270 -17.63 8.03 20.02
N ALA A 271 -18.35 7.02 19.56
CA ALA A 271 -18.98 6.05 20.46
C ALA A 271 -18.89 4.65 19.86
N GLU A 272 -18.17 3.77 20.51
CA GLU A 272 -18.09 2.37 20.13
C GLU A 272 -19.17 1.57 20.87
N ARG A 273 -19.90 0.74 20.12
CA ARG A 273 -20.99 -0.10 20.63
C ARG A 273 -20.95 -1.47 20.00
N VAL A 274 -21.59 -2.43 20.63
CA VAL A 274 -21.81 -3.76 20.05
C VAL A 274 -23.29 -3.91 19.70
N LEU A 275 -23.57 -4.08 18.42
CA LEU A 275 -24.92 -4.33 17.95
C LEU A 275 -25.19 -5.83 17.85
N THR A 276 -26.35 -6.26 18.32
CA THR A 276 -26.79 -7.66 18.25
C THR A 276 -27.81 -7.82 17.13
N SER A 277 -27.52 -8.71 16.18
CA SER A 277 -28.43 -9.07 15.10
C SER A 277 -28.61 -10.60 15.07
N GLY A 278 -29.67 -11.09 15.72
CA GLY A 278 -29.83 -12.50 16.02
C GLY A 278 -28.73 -12.98 16.95
N ASP A 279 -28.04 -14.06 16.58
CA ASP A 279 -26.91 -14.61 17.36
C ASP A 279 -25.56 -13.93 17.10
N LYS A 280 -25.50 -12.97 16.16
CA LYS A 280 -24.27 -12.27 15.79
C LYS A 280 -24.18 -10.95 16.56
N ARG A 281 -23.01 -10.69 17.12
CA ARG A 281 -22.63 -9.44 17.77
C ARG A 281 -21.58 -8.77 16.92
N GLN A 282 -21.82 -7.52 16.52
CA GLN A 282 -20.92 -6.76 15.64
C GLN A 282 -20.49 -5.46 16.32
N PRO A 283 -19.19 -5.17 16.35
CA PRO A 283 -18.71 -3.88 16.82
C PRO A 283 -19.08 -2.79 15.82
N VAL A 284 -19.53 -1.66 16.34
CA VAL A 284 -19.87 -0.48 15.56
C VAL A 284 -19.30 0.76 16.22
N LEU A 285 -18.52 1.52 15.46
CA LEU A 285 -18.03 2.84 15.85
C LEU A 285 -18.91 3.92 15.22
N PHE A 286 -19.54 4.73 16.04
CA PHE A 286 -20.24 5.92 15.62
C PHE A 286 -19.30 7.12 15.65
N VAL A 287 -19.20 7.82 14.54
CA VAL A 287 -18.39 9.03 14.32
C VAL A 287 -19.33 10.11 13.85
N THR A 288 -19.77 10.97 14.75
CA THR A 288 -20.84 11.92 14.43
C THR A 288 -20.57 13.31 14.99
N ALA A 289 -21.15 14.32 14.35
CA ALA A 289 -21.13 15.72 14.77
C ALA A 289 -22.45 16.39 14.42
N GLN A 290 -22.76 17.55 14.99
CA GLN A 290 -23.96 18.30 14.61
C GLN A 290 -23.85 18.95 13.21
N SER A 291 -22.64 19.14 12.67
CA SER A 291 -22.42 19.77 11.37
C SER A 291 -21.29 19.12 10.58
N ASP A 292 -21.42 19.17 9.26
CA ASP A 292 -20.41 18.75 8.30
C ASP A 292 -19.05 19.41 8.54
N LYS A 293 -19.08 20.70 8.84
CA LYS A 293 -17.86 21.45 9.15
C LYS A 293 -17.11 20.84 10.35
N THR A 294 -17.84 20.54 11.42
CA THR A 294 -17.25 19.96 12.62
C THR A 294 -16.71 18.55 12.36
N LEU A 295 -17.41 17.75 11.55
CA LEU A 295 -16.96 16.43 11.11
C LEU A 295 -15.65 16.55 10.32
N ALA A 296 -15.61 17.37 9.27
CA ALA A 296 -14.43 17.57 8.46
C ALA A 296 -13.21 18.11 9.22
N ASP A 297 -13.45 19.09 10.12
CA ASP A 297 -12.37 19.70 10.92
C ASP A 297 -11.75 18.71 11.93
N LYS A 298 -12.52 17.69 12.38
CA LYS A 298 -12.11 16.83 13.50
C LYS A 298 -11.94 15.35 13.14
N ILE A 299 -12.26 14.92 11.93
CA ILE A 299 -12.12 13.52 11.51
C ILE A 299 -10.67 12.99 11.69
N ARG A 300 -9.67 13.88 11.67
CA ARG A 300 -8.27 13.53 11.92
C ARG A 300 -8.05 12.79 13.23
N VAL A 301 -8.97 12.88 14.16
CA VAL A 301 -8.91 12.15 15.44
C VAL A 301 -8.82 10.64 15.25
N ILE A 302 -9.44 10.10 14.19
CA ILE A 302 -9.39 8.67 13.88
C ILE A 302 -8.60 8.36 12.61
N THR A 303 -8.13 9.37 11.87
CA THR A 303 -7.41 9.18 10.61
C THR A 303 -5.95 9.63 10.67
N ASP A 304 -5.44 9.94 11.86
CA ASP A 304 -4.05 10.32 12.09
C ASP A 304 -3.55 9.64 13.37
N SER A 305 -2.48 8.86 13.27
CA SER A 305 -1.93 8.06 14.38
C SER A 305 -1.54 8.89 15.60
N ALA A 306 -1.15 10.16 15.40
CA ALA A 306 -0.79 11.07 16.49
C ALA A 306 -1.98 11.35 17.43
N TYR A 307 -3.20 11.30 16.91
CA TYR A 307 -4.42 11.48 17.70
C TYR A 307 -5.07 10.14 18.08
N SER A 308 -5.16 9.20 17.16
CA SER A 308 -5.85 7.92 17.38
C SER A 308 -5.20 7.10 18.49
N SER A 309 -3.89 7.22 18.69
CA SER A 309 -3.17 6.58 19.81
C SER A 309 -3.54 7.13 21.20
N GLN A 310 -4.28 8.23 21.28
CA GLN A 310 -4.72 8.86 22.53
C GLN A 310 -6.18 8.58 22.85
N LEU A 311 -6.87 7.79 22.02
CA LEU A 311 -8.27 7.43 22.25
C LEU A 311 -8.40 6.48 23.46
N GLY A 312 -9.58 6.46 24.09
CA GLY A 312 -9.87 5.56 25.20
C GLY A 312 -11.31 5.66 25.65
N GLY A 313 -11.76 4.61 26.35
CA GLY A 313 -13.14 4.47 26.78
C GLY A 313 -14.07 4.08 25.64
N ASP A 314 -15.34 3.90 25.92
CA ASP A 314 -16.37 3.52 24.95
C ASP A 314 -17.04 4.72 24.26
N THR A 315 -16.85 5.91 24.82
CA THR A 315 -17.43 7.16 24.33
C THR A 315 -16.47 8.31 24.60
N LEU A 316 -16.18 9.09 23.57
CA LEU A 316 -15.29 10.24 23.66
C LEU A 316 -15.84 11.43 22.88
N THR A 317 -15.90 12.58 23.54
CA THR A 317 -16.35 13.84 22.94
C THR A 317 -15.16 14.79 22.74
N ILE A 318 -14.89 15.18 21.48
CA ILE A 318 -13.73 15.97 21.09
C ILE A 318 -14.17 17.40 20.79
N GLY A 319 -13.84 18.34 21.67
CA GLY A 319 -14.13 19.76 21.49
C GLY A 319 -13.05 20.48 20.68
N ARG A 320 -11.78 20.35 21.07
CA ARG A 320 -10.65 21.05 20.46
C ARG A 320 -9.53 20.07 20.12
N LEU A 321 -9.08 20.10 18.86
CA LEU A 321 -7.87 19.43 18.46
C LEU A 321 -6.70 20.42 18.55
N GLN A 322 -5.64 20.04 19.27
CA GLN A 322 -4.37 20.72 19.15
C GLN A 322 -3.83 20.40 17.74
N PRO A 323 -3.23 21.37 17.03
CA PRO A 323 -2.54 21.04 15.79
C PRO A 323 -1.51 19.95 16.07
N ALA A 324 -1.50 18.87 15.31
CA ALA A 324 -0.36 17.96 15.31
C ALA A 324 0.87 18.77 14.92
N ALA A 325 2.01 18.50 15.54
CA ALA A 325 3.26 19.08 15.09
C ALA A 325 3.39 18.76 13.61
N GLU A 326 3.37 19.77 12.74
CA GLU A 326 3.58 19.57 11.31
C GLU A 326 4.97 18.92 11.19
N LYS A 327 5.02 17.67 10.73
CA LYS A 327 6.27 17.10 10.27
C LYS A 327 6.69 17.97 9.10
N THR A 328 7.67 18.85 9.32
CA THR A 328 8.26 19.63 8.25
C THR A 328 8.81 18.62 7.24
N GLY A 329 8.21 18.58 6.05
CA GLY A 329 8.33 17.50 5.08
C GLY A 329 9.70 17.29 4.44
N ASN A 330 10.79 17.71 5.12
CA ASN A 330 12.16 17.61 4.66
C ASN A 330 13.05 16.67 5.50
N LYS A 331 12.48 16.01 6.51
CA LYS A 331 13.22 15.07 7.37
C LYS A 331 12.35 13.86 7.66
N LEU A 332 12.73 12.71 7.10
CA LEU A 332 12.08 11.43 7.26
C LEU A 332 12.93 10.52 8.13
N THR A 333 12.32 9.83 9.07
CA THR A 333 12.94 8.74 9.83
C THR A 333 12.74 7.41 9.12
N LEU A 334 13.48 6.36 9.46
CA LEU A 334 13.19 5.00 8.94
C LEU A 334 11.77 4.54 9.33
N GLU A 335 11.27 4.99 10.47
CA GLU A 335 9.89 4.72 10.91
C GLU A 335 8.86 5.35 9.94
N ASP A 336 9.15 6.51 9.34
CA ASP A 336 8.29 7.11 8.30
C ASP A 336 8.27 6.29 7.00
N PHE A 337 9.31 5.48 6.75
CA PHE A 337 9.35 4.49 5.65
C PHE A 337 8.66 3.16 6.02
N GLY A 338 8.04 3.07 7.19
CA GLY A 338 7.46 1.81 7.69
C GLY A 338 8.50 0.82 8.20
N ALA A 339 9.77 1.21 8.28
CA ALA A 339 10.83 0.38 8.82
C ALA A 339 10.93 0.55 10.34
N GLY A 340 11.01 -0.57 11.05
CA GLY A 340 11.48 -0.58 12.43
C GLY A 340 13.00 -0.47 12.50
N ASN A 341 13.57 -1.00 13.58
CA ASN A 341 15.00 -1.24 13.65
C ASN A 341 15.40 -2.34 12.66
N VAL A 342 16.49 -2.14 11.92
CA VAL A 342 16.95 -3.07 10.89
C VAL A 342 18.23 -3.75 11.36
N THR A 343 18.24 -5.07 11.45
CA THR A 343 19.44 -5.85 11.71
C THR A 343 19.79 -6.70 10.51
N ILE A 344 21.02 -6.59 10.03
CA ILE A 344 21.57 -7.36 8.92
C ILE A 344 22.77 -8.13 9.44
N GLY A 345 22.83 -9.41 9.15
CA GLY A 345 23.92 -10.29 9.62
C GLY A 345 24.49 -11.14 8.51
N SER A 346 25.43 -12.01 8.87
CA SER A 346 26.06 -12.95 7.94
C SER A 346 25.07 -13.87 7.21
N ASN A 347 23.90 -14.11 7.79
CA ASN A 347 22.86 -14.98 7.24
C ASN A 347 21.83 -14.23 6.37
N LYS A 348 21.59 -12.95 6.65
CA LYS A 348 20.70 -12.07 5.87
C LYS A 348 21.51 -10.83 5.49
N THR A 349 22.06 -10.81 4.29
CA THR A 349 22.97 -9.75 3.81
C THR A 349 22.27 -8.53 3.23
N ALA A 350 20.95 -8.58 3.10
CA ALA A 350 20.15 -7.47 2.61
C ALA A 350 18.87 -7.30 3.43
N SER A 351 18.44 -6.07 3.63
CA SER A 351 17.11 -5.74 4.14
C SER A 351 16.05 -5.92 3.06
N GLU A 352 14.81 -5.79 3.45
CA GLU A 352 13.70 -5.50 2.54
C GLU A 352 13.86 -4.10 1.95
N HIS A 353 13.10 -3.81 0.89
CA HIS A 353 12.97 -2.46 0.37
C HIS A 353 11.96 -1.67 1.19
N PHE A 354 12.31 -0.44 1.53
CA PHE A 354 11.45 0.49 2.25
C PHE A 354 11.08 1.65 1.33
N PHE A 355 9.79 1.85 1.11
CA PHE A 355 9.30 2.85 0.16
C PHE A 355 8.61 4.00 0.88
N TYR A 356 8.93 5.21 0.47
CA TYR A 356 8.22 6.40 0.90
C TYR A 356 7.76 7.20 -0.33
N PRO A 357 6.48 7.57 -0.45
CA PRO A 357 6.02 8.42 -1.54
C PRO A 357 6.75 9.76 -1.49
N ALA A 358 7.37 10.16 -2.59
CA ALA A 358 8.05 11.44 -2.68
C ALA A 358 7.00 12.56 -2.72
N ALA A 359 6.63 13.07 -1.54
CA ALA A 359 5.49 13.97 -1.36
C ALA A 359 5.77 15.42 -1.78
N ALA A 360 7.00 15.77 -2.12
CA ALA A 360 7.38 17.14 -2.48
C ALA A 360 8.57 17.16 -3.44
N ALA A 361 8.65 18.20 -4.26
CA ALA A 361 9.80 18.40 -5.12
C ALA A 361 11.06 18.64 -4.27
N VAL A 362 12.09 17.86 -4.52
CA VAL A 362 13.41 18.09 -3.93
C VAL A 362 14.05 19.28 -4.63
N ASP A 363 14.51 20.26 -3.86
CA ASP A 363 15.22 21.43 -4.40
C ASP A 363 16.46 20.98 -5.18
N LYS A 364 16.63 21.53 -6.40
CA LYS A 364 17.74 21.18 -7.30
C LYS A 364 19.13 21.53 -6.73
N ASP A 365 19.21 22.60 -5.96
CA ASP A 365 20.45 23.12 -5.38
C ASP A 365 20.62 22.70 -3.92
N GLY A 366 19.67 21.93 -3.41
CA GLY A 366 19.65 21.50 -2.03
C GLY A 366 20.51 20.29 -1.73
N LYS A 367 21.00 20.21 -0.50
CA LYS A 367 21.79 19.07 -0.03
C LYS A 367 20.89 17.99 0.56
N VAL A 368 20.90 16.82 -0.03
CA VAL A 368 20.26 15.63 0.52
C VAL A 368 21.25 14.87 1.38
N LYS A 369 20.83 14.49 2.56
CA LYS A 369 21.69 13.85 3.56
C LYS A 369 20.95 12.68 4.21
N LEU A 370 21.54 11.50 4.15
CA LEU A 370 21.15 10.38 4.98
C LEU A 370 22.04 10.32 6.21
N SER A 371 21.45 10.33 7.39
CA SER A 371 22.14 10.20 8.68
C SER A 371 21.74 8.89 9.34
N LEU A 372 22.69 7.97 9.41
CA LEU A 372 22.49 6.66 10.03
C LEU A 372 22.96 6.68 11.49
N THR A 373 22.15 6.10 12.36
CA THR A 373 22.51 5.74 13.73
C THR A 373 22.60 4.22 13.76
N LEU A 374 23.79 3.67 13.97
CA LEU A 374 24.01 2.23 13.81
C LEU A 374 24.94 1.64 14.89
N LYS A 375 24.83 0.34 15.10
CA LYS A 375 25.77 -0.46 15.89
C LYS A 375 26.30 -1.61 15.02
N THR A 376 27.50 -2.07 15.34
CA THR A 376 28.10 -3.24 14.70
C THR A 376 28.54 -4.24 15.76
N SER A 377 28.63 -5.51 15.38
CA SER A 377 29.26 -6.50 16.23
C SER A 377 30.75 -6.23 16.36
N GLU A 378 31.33 -6.57 17.52
CA GLU A 378 32.77 -6.47 17.77
C GLU A 378 33.60 -7.46 16.91
N SER A 379 32.93 -8.41 16.24
CA SER A 379 33.56 -9.30 15.27
C SER A 379 33.92 -8.65 13.93
N ILE A 380 33.42 -7.43 13.67
CA ILE A 380 33.83 -6.63 12.53
C ILE A 380 35.13 -5.93 12.89
N ARG A 381 36.24 -6.40 12.25
CA ARG A 381 37.56 -5.86 12.51
C ARG A 381 37.68 -4.41 12.09
N THR A 382 38.37 -3.61 12.89
CA THR A 382 38.71 -2.24 12.55
C THR A 382 39.87 -2.22 11.54
N LYS A 383 40.04 -1.09 10.84
CA LYS A 383 41.11 -0.87 9.87
C LYS A 383 42.52 -1.12 10.46
N ALA A 384 42.67 -0.97 11.77
CA ALA A 384 43.93 -1.22 12.49
C ALA A 384 44.27 -2.72 12.65
N ASP A 385 43.27 -3.59 12.49
CA ASP A 385 43.40 -5.03 12.81
C ASP A 385 43.54 -5.92 11.56
N SER A 386 43.42 -5.40 10.34
CA SER A 386 43.45 -6.19 9.12
C SER A 386 44.45 -5.66 8.08
N ASP A 387 45.44 -6.48 7.76
CA ASP A 387 46.33 -6.26 6.61
C ASP A 387 45.75 -6.72 5.27
N ASP A 388 44.58 -7.35 5.27
CA ASP A 388 43.98 -7.99 4.09
C ASP A 388 42.72 -7.23 3.62
N ASP A 389 42.83 -6.57 2.48
CA ASP A 389 41.74 -5.84 1.82
C ASP A 389 40.55 -6.74 1.38
N ALA A 390 40.75 -8.05 1.34
CA ALA A 390 39.78 -9.01 0.81
C ALA A 390 38.58 -9.30 1.73
N GLU A 391 38.63 -8.91 3.01
CA GLU A 391 37.57 -9.21 4.01
C GLU A 391 36.92 -7.96 4.63
N ARG A 392 37.00 -6.83 3.96
CA ARG A 392 36.41 -5.59 4.50
C ARG A 392 34.88 -5.66 4.50
N ALA A 393 34.30 -5.36 5.65
CA ALA A 393 32.86 -5.29 5.79
C ALA A 393 32.33 -3.93 5.37
N GLU A 394 31.35 -3.93 4.50
CA GLU A 394 30.70 -2.73 3.98
C GLU A 394 29.18 -2.80 4.13
N LEU A 395 28.57 -1.64 4.39
CA LEU A 395 27.16 -1.40 4.29
C LEU A 395 26.89 -0.52 3.07
N ASN A 396 26.23 -1.06 2.06
CA ASN A 396 25.75 -0.33 0.91
C ASN A 396 24.31 0.11 1.14
N VAL A 397 24.10 1.42 1.28
CA VAL A 397 22.75 1.98 1.34
C VAL A 397 22.31 2.28 -0.09
N MET A 398 21.37 1.47 -0.55
CA MET A 398 20.76 1.67 -1.87
C MET A 398 19.67 2.74 -1.75
N VAL A 399 19.82 3.82 -2.49
CA VAL A 399 18.81 4.89 -2.59
C VAL A 399 18.38 4.94 -4.04
N ASN A 400 17.11 4.61 -4.29
CA ASN A 400 16.57 4.48 -5.66
C ASN A 400 17.49 3.66 -6.59
N GLY A 401 17.97 2.52 -6.08
CA GLY A 401 18.84 1.61 -6.80
C GLY A 401 20.32 2.03 -6.91
N GLN A 402 20.69 3.20 -6.39
CA GLN A 402 22.10 3.65 -6.40
C GLN A 402 22.78 3.34 -5.07
N PRO A 403 23.94 2.65 -5.09
CA PRO A 403 24.67 2.29 -3.89
C PRO A 403 25.43 3.49 -3.30
N ASN A 404 25.36 3.61 -1.99
CA ASN A 404 26.16 4.55 -1.19
C ASN A 404 26.90 3.74 -0.13
N ALA A 405 28.18 3.47 -0.36
CA ALA A 405 28.98 2.59 0.45
C ALA A 405 29.42 3.25 1.77
N VAL A 406 29.28 2.52 2.86
CA VAL A 406 29.78 2.85 4.20
C VAL A 406 30.71 1.74 4.64
N ARG A 407 31.93 2.05 4.91
CA ARG A 407 32.90 1.10 5.43
C ARG A 407 32.67 0.87 6.91
N LEU A 408 32.39 -0.36 7.28
CA LEU A 408 32.07 -0.75 8.66
C LEU A 408 33.32 -0.88 9.55
N ASP A 409 34.49 -0.96 8.94
CA ASP A 409 35.79 -0.97 9.58
C ASP A 409 36.34 0.44 9.89
N ASP A 410 35.68 1.52 9.43
CA ASP A 410 36.13 2.91 9.53
C ASP A 410 34.97 3.86 9.92
N LEU A 411 34.21 3.51 10.96
CA LEU A 411 33.01 4.26 11.38
C LEU A 411 33.29 5.45 12.34
N GLY A 412 34.53 5.60 12.79
CA GLY A 412 34.88 6.61 13.79
C GLY A 412 34.59 6.17 15.24
N ASN A 413 34.19 7.13 16.08
CA ASN A 413 33.98 6.86 17.50
C ASN A 413 32.50 6.56 17.80
N LYS A 414 32.27 5.65 18.74
CA LYS A 414 30.95 5.39 19.32
C LYS A 414 30.57 6.53 20.28
N ASP A 415 29.29 6.84 20.34
CA ASP A 415 28.75 7.71 21.39
C ASP A 415 28.66 6.94 22.73
N LYS A 416 28.15 7.63 23.77
CA LYS A 416 28.00 7.06 25.12
C LYS A 416 27.07 5.84 25.16
N ASP A 417 26.15 5.70 24.19
CA ASP A 417 25.17 4.63 24.10
C ASP A 417 25.63 3.51 23.13
N GLY A 418 26.86 3.64 22.62
CA GLY A 418 27.52 2.67 21.74
C GLY A 418 27.11 2.74 20.28
N PHE A 419 26.50 3.85 19.84
CA PHE A 419 26.13 4.06 18.44
C PHE A 419 27.21 4.80 17.67
N TYR A 420 27.36 4.44 16.42
CA TYR A 420 28.05 5.22 15.39
C TYR A 420 27.06 6.11 14.67
N HIS A 421 27.49 7.32 14.31
CA HIS A 421 26.72 8.29 13.55
C HIS A 421 27.39 8.53 12.20
N VAL A 422 26.77 8.00 11.14
CA VAL A 422 27.30 8.09 9.79
C VAL A 422 26.46 9.05 8.95
N SER A 423 27.13 9.94 8.24
CA SER A 423 26.49 10.92 7.36
C SER A 423 26.85 10.65 5.91
N ILE A 424 25.86 10.37 5.08
CA ILE A 424 26.00 10.03 3.67
C ILE A 424 25.36 11.15 2.85
N PRO A 425 26.13 11.87 2.01
CA PRO A 425 25.56 12.77 1.03
C PRO A 425 24.89 11.96 -0.09
N ILE A 426 23.66 12.30 -0.46
CA ILE A 426 22.92 11.68 -1.55
C ILE A 426 22.77 12.66 -2.70
N ASP A 427 22.95 12.21 -3.94
CA ASP A 427 22.70 13.05 -5.12
C ASP A 427 21.21 13.43 -5.18
N PRO A 428 20.84 14.71 -5.12
CA PRO A 428 19.45 15.15 -5.18
C PRO A 428 18.72 14.69 -6.45
N LYS A 429 19.43 14.41 -7.53
CA LYS A 429 18.85 13.91 -8.78
C LYS A 429 18.15 12.58 -8.59
N LEU A 430 18.65 11.72 -7.71
CA LEU A 430 18.07 10.40 -7.46
C LEU A 430 16.64 10.50 -6.89
N LEU A 431 16.39 11.52 -6.06
CA LEU A 431 15.08 11.72 -5.45
C LEU A 431 14.13 12.49 -6.37
N ARG A 432 14.65 13.36 -7.26
CA ARG A 432 13.83 14.18 -8.16
C ARG A 432 13.23 13.40 -9.33
N SER A 433 13.88 12.35 -9.76
CA SER A 433 13.47 11.53 -10.91
C SER A 433 12.53 10.39 -10.54
N SER A 434 12.21 10.22 -9.26
CA SER A 434 11.43 9.09 -8.79
C SER A 434 10.19 9.56 -8.02
N ARG A 435 9.10 8.80 -8.18
CA ARG A 435 7.85 8.97 -7.40
C ARG A 435 7.97 8.50 -5.97
N TYR A 436 8.87 7.56 -5.74
CA TYR A 436 9.13 6.94 -4.46
C TYR A 436 10.60 7.11 -4.10
N ILE A 437 10.84 7.27 -2.83
CA ILE A 437 12.17 7.10 -2.25
C ILE A 437 12.23 5.64 -1.83
N ASP A 438 13.07 4.87 -2.51
CA ASP A 438 13.35 3.47 -2.19
C ASP A 438 14.65 3.39 -1.41
N LEU A 439 14.60 2.82 -0.22
CA LEU A 439 15.76 2.53 0.62
C LEU A 439 15.93 1.02 0.78
N GLN A 440 17.14 0.52 0.59
CA GLN A 440 17.52 -0.83 0.92
C GLN A 440 18.93 -0.83 1.54
N PHE A 441 19.15 -1.66 2.52
CA PHE A 441 20.44 -1.85 3.16
C PHE A 441 21.02 -3.19 2.75
N VAL A 442 22.22 -3.18 2.17
CA VAL A 442 22.90 -4.40 1.70
C VAL A 442 24.31 -4.44 2.29
N THR A 443 24.70 -5.55 2.87
CA THR A 443 26.04 -5.72 3.44
C THR A 443 26.90 -6.66 2.60
N SER A 444 28.19 -6.40 2.57
CA SER A 444 29.23 -7.29 2.04
C SER A 444 30.32 -7.51 3.10
N GLY A 445 31.07 -8.59 2.98
CA GLY A 445 32.17 -8.92 3.89
C GLY A 445 31.75 -9.38 5.31
N LEU A 446 30.44 -9.54 5.58
CA LEU A 446 29.95 -10.13 6.83
C LEU A 446 30.02 -11.65 6.81
N LYS A 447 29.99 -12.28 5.63
CA LYS A 447 30.03 -13.72 5.46
C LYS A 447 31.45 -14.18 5.08
N HIS A 448 31.91 -15.23 5.70
CA HIS A 448 33.19 -15.83 5.31
C HIS A 448 33.03 -16.59 3.97
N ASN A 449 33.90 -16.31 3.00
CA ASN A 449 33.81 -16.95 1.67
C ASN A 449 34.38 -18.39 1.64
N ASN A 450 35.01 -18.85 2.70
CA ASN A 450 35.57 -20.19 2.76
C ASN A 450 34.54 -21.16 3.35
N PRO A 451 34.00 -22.12 2.57
CA PRO A 451 32.99 -23.06 3.05
C PRO A 451 33.55 -24.06 4.10
N CYS A 452 34.86 -24.11 4.25
CA CYS A 452 35.52 -24.94 5.23
C CYS A 452 35.75 -24.26 6.59
N ILE A 453 35.51 -22.98 6.68
CA ILE A 453 35.62 -22.20 7.91
C ILE A 453 34.18 -21.90 8.36
N ASP A 454 33.58 -22.84 9.07
CA ASP A 454 32.30 -22.58 9.77
C ASP A 454 32.60 -21.82 11.08
N ARG A 455 33.19 -20.63 10.93
CA ARG A 455 33.20 -19.65 11.99
C ARG A 455 31.91 -18.84 11.84
N ASP A 456 30.98 -19.14 12.72
CA ASP A 456 29.82 -18.27 12.96
C ASP A 456 30.36 -16.99 13.63
N GLU A 457 31.03 -16.16 12.84
CA GLU A 457 31.62 -14.90 13.30
C GLU A 457 30.52 -13.88 13.55
N ASN A 458 29.37 -14.24 14.03
CA ASN A 458 28.26 -13.38 14.47
C ASN A 458 28.44 -11.89 14.10
N LYS A 459 28.78 -11.67 12.81
CA LYS A 459 28.95 -10.32 12.25
C LYS A 459 27.58 -9.76 11.90
N TRP A 460 27.26 -8.62 12.46
CA TRP A 460 26.00 -7.95 12.20
C TRP A 460 26.15 -6.43 12.22
N VAL A 461 25.21 -5.78 11.56
CA VAL A 461 24.96 -4.34 11.59
C VAL A 461 23.53 -4.13 12.03
N TYR A 462 23.36 -3.30 13.02
CA TYR A 462 22.07 -2.81 13.50
C TYR A 462 21.90 -1.35 13.10
N ILE A 463 20.78 -1.01 12.48
CA ILE A 463 20.43 0.35 12.05
C ILE A 463 19.19 0.76 12.83
N ASP A 464 19.33 1.83 13.59
CA ASP A 464 18.24 2.35 14.43
C ASP A 464 17.19 3.07 13.60
N LYS A 465 15.92 2.88 13.95
CA LYS A 465 14.77 3.50 13.30
C LYS A 465 14.76 5.02 13.33
N SER A 466 15.52 5.64 14.25
CA SER A 466 15.73 7.09 14.32
C SER A 466 16.67 7.63 13.25
N SER A 467 17.32 6.77 12.45
CA SER A 467 18.10 7.18 11.27
C SER A 467 17.23 8.01 10.33
N THR A 468 17.80 9.08 9.76
CA THR A 468 17.00 10.09 9.04
C THR A 468 17.53 10.39 7.65
N LEU A 469 16.62 10.54 6.70
CA LEU A 469 16.85 11.17 5.40
C LEU A 469 16.37 12.62 5.48
N THR A 470 17.26 13.56 5.21
CA THR A 470 16.94 15.00 5.17
C THR A 470 17.14 15.52 3.75
N TYR A 471 16.14 16.21 3.21
CA TYR A 471 16.21 16.81 1.88
C TYR A 471 15.45 18.15 1.86
N PRO A 472 15.96 19.18 1.18
CA PRO A 472 15.27 20.44 1.04
C PRO A 472 14.13 20.30 0.04
N VAL A 473 13.00 20.92 0.38
CA VAL A 473 11.79 20.95 -0.44
C VAL A 473 11.77 22.25 -1.23
N SER A 474 11.49 22.16 -2.52
CA SER A 474 11.30 23.32 -3.38
C SER A 474 9.84 23.76 -3.37
N ASP A 475 9.59 25.04 -3.20
CA ASP A 475 8.27 25.65 -3.43
C ASP A 475 8.00 25.89 -4.93
N ALA A 476 8.94 25.53 -5.80
CA ALA A 476 8.76 25.68 -7.24
C ALA A 476 7.62 24.81 -7.75
N ALA A 477 6.78 25.40 -8.58
CA ALA A 477 5.68 24.72 -9.26
C ALA A 477 6.20 23.44 -9.95
N GLN A 478 5.65 22.31 -9.56
CA GLN A 478 5.92 21.07 -10.26
C GLN A 478 5.10 21.03 -11.54
N LYS A 479 5.72 20.58 -12.64
CA LYS A 479 4.98 20.32 -13.88
C LYS A 479 3.91 19.27 -13.61
N ALA A 480 2.71 19.54 -14.07
CA ALA A 480 1.64 18.58 -14.12
C ALA A 480 1.98 17.48 -15.15
N ASP A 481 2.36 16.31 -14.68
CA ASP A 481 2.73 15.17 -15.48
C ASP A 481 2.35 13.87 -14.75
N PHE A 482 1.66 12.97 -15.41
CA PHE A 482 1.33 11.67 -14.83
C PHE A 482 2.57 10.79 -14.59
N GLY A 483 3.69 11.07 -15.25
CA GLY A 483 4.99 10.50 -14.91
C GLY A 483 5.45 10.83 -13.49
N GLN A 484 4.85 11.84 -12.85
CA GLN A 484 5.09 12.25 -11.47
C GLN A 484 3.92 11.90 -10.53
N TRP A 485 2.84 11.29 -11.04
CA TRP A 485 1.68 10.95 -10.21
C TRP A 485 2.10 10.16 -8.95
N PRO A 486 1.58 10.49 -7.77
CA PRO A 486 0.49 11.43 -7.48
C PRO A 486 0.90 12.92 -7.32
N LEU A 487 2.15 13.29 -7.60
CA LEU A 487 2.59 14.68 -7.53
C LEU A 487 2.05 15.52 -8.70
N PRO A 488 1.75 16.81 -8.49
CA PRO A 488 1.89 17.61 -7.27
C PRO A 488 0.67 17.59 -6.36
N PHE A 489 -0.25 16.65 -6.54
CA PHE A 489 -1.53 16.56 -5.81
C PHE A 489 -1.37 15.91 -4.44
N ALA A 490 -0.51 14.90 -4.31
CA ALA A 490 -0.09 14.36 -3.04
C ALA A 490 1.12 15.16 -2.54
N GLY A 491 1.06 15.65 -1.36
CA GLY A 491 2.17 16.38 -0.77
C GLY A 491 1.68 17.48 0.14
N GLY A 492 2.13 17.38 1.38
CA GLY A 492 1.68 18.24 2.45
C GLY A 492 2.25 19.64 2.43
N GLY A 493 1.98 20.40 1.37
CA GLY A 493 2.10 21.85 1.48
C GLY A 493 1.04 22.40 2.46
N LYS A 494 1.17 23.64 2.89
CA LYS A 494 0.18 24.33 3.73
C LYS A 494 -1.21 24.35 3.06
N GLU A 495 -1.25 24.25 1.74
CA GLU A 495 -2.44 24.26 0.92
C GLU A 495 -2.80 22.82 0.50
N LYS A 496 -3.88 22.30 1.05
CA LYS A 496 -4.40 20.98 0.71
C LYS A 496 -4.90 20.94 -0.72
N THR A 497 -4.71 19.82 -1.40
CA THR A 497 -5.35 19.55 -2.69
C THR A 497 -6.86 19.50 -2.52
N VAL A 498 -7.60 20.04 -3.46
CA VAL A 498 -9.06 19.93 -3.52
C VAL A 498 -9.42 18.82 -4.51
N ILE A 499 -10.19 17.83 -4.07
CA ILE A 499 -10.78 16.84 -4.95
C ILE A 499 -12.25 17.22 -5.17
N VAL A 500 -12.63 17.40 -6.43
CA VAL A 500 -13.98 17.77 -6.83
C VAL A 500 -14.70 16.56 -7.40
N ILE A 501 -15.85 16.25 -6.82
CA ILE A 501 -16.70 15.11 -7.21
C ILE A 501 -18.05 15.62 -7.72
N PRO A 502 -18.79 14.85 -8.53
CA PRO A 502 -20.14 15.21 -8.96
C PRO A 502 -21.09 15.44 -7.78
N ASP A 503 -22.10 16.25 -7.99
CA ASP A 503 -23.21 16.37 -7.05
C ASP A 503 -23.96 15.03 -6.89
N GLY A 504 -24.58 14.81 -5.75
CA GLY A 504 -25.31 13.58 -5.48
C GLY A 504 -24.39 12.37 -5.26
N VAL A 505 -23.50 12.48 -4.27
CA VAL A 505 -22.55 11.44 -3.88
C VAL A 505 -23.23 10.08 -3.71
N ASN A 506 -22.69 9.07 -4.35
CA ASN A 506 -23.16 7.69 -4.28
C ASN A 506 -21.98 6.72 -4.05
N ILE A 507 -22.28 5.44 -3.89
CA ILE A 507 -21.26 4.39 -3.63
C ILE A 507 -20.17 4.35 -4.72
N GLN A 508 -20.54 4.54 -5.99
CA GLN A 508 -19.57 4.57 -7.09
C GLN A 508 -18.65 5.78 -6.97
N THR A 509 -19.21 6.97 -6.67
CA THR A 509 -18.43 8.19 -6.42
C THR A 509 -17.43 8.00 -5.27
N LEU A 510 -17.84 7.33 -4.18
CA LEU A 510 -16.96 7.04 -3.03
C LEU A 510 -15.82 6.11 -3.43
N LYS A 511 -16.10 5.06 -4.20
CA LYS A 511 -15.06 4.14 -4.70
C LYS A 511 -14.05 4.86 -5.61
N GLU A 512 -14.52 5.72 -6.49
CA GLU A 512 -13.65 6.50 -7.37
C GLU A 512 -12.80 7.52 -6.59
N LEU A 513 -13.41 8.19 -5.62
CA LEU A 513 -12.73 9.10 -4.70
C LEU A 513 -11.66 8.37 -3.89
N SER A 514 -11.97 7.17 -3.36
CA SER A 514 -11.03 6.34 -2.61
C SER A 514 -9.81 5.97 -3.46
N LEU A 515 -10.01 5.55 -4.70
CA LEU A 515 -8.90 5.19 -5.61
C LEU A 515 -7.93 6.34 -5.86
N VAL A 516 -8.45 7.57 -5.99
CA VAL A 516 -7.62 8.77 -6.17
C VAL A 516 -6.94 9.18 -4.88
N ALA A 517 -7.68 9.15 -3.78
CA ALA A 517 -7.25 9.66 -2.48
C ALA A 517 -6.27 8.74 -1.76
N ASP A 518 -6.19 7.46 -2.12
CA ASP A 518 -5.33 6.45 -1.48
C ASP A 518 -3.86 6.89 -1.41
N SER A 519 -3.41 7.60 -2.45
CA SER A 519 -2.04 8.15 -2.51
C SER A 519 -1.87 9.51 -1.84
N PHE A 520 -2.94 10.14 -1.30
CA PHE A 520 -2.89 11.53 -0.82
C PHE A 520 -2.84 11.65 0.72
N GLY A 521 -3.02 10.54 1.44
CA GLY A 521 -3.10 10.54 2.90
C GLY A 521 -4.18 11.49 3.43
N ASN A 522 -3.85 12.36 4.37
CA ASN A 522 -4.76 13.39 4.89
C ASN A 522 -4.63 14.75 4.17
N GLY A 523 -3.83 14.82 3.09
CA GLY A 523 -3.42 16.06 2.41
C GLY A 523 -4.47 16.66 1.45
N PHE A 524 -5.74 16.28 1.53
CA PHE A 524 -6.78 16.77 0.62
C PHE A 524 -8.06 17.21 1.34
N THR A 525 -8.90 17.93 0.62
CA THR A 525 -10.30 18.24 0.99
C THR A 525 -11.22 17.89 -0.18
N VAL A 526 -12.48 17.56 0.11
CA VAL A 526 -13.46 17.19 -0.90
C VAL A 526 -14.51 18.27 -1.04
N LYS A 527 -14.85 18.63 -2.29
CA LYS A 527 -15.99 19.50 -2.63
C LYS A 527 -16.88 18.83 -3.67
N THR A 528 -18.16 19.11 -3.60
CA THR A 528 -19.07 18.80 -4.71
C THR A 528 -18.90 19.78 -5.85
N ALA A 529 -19.38 19.42 -7.02
CA ALA A 529 -19.26 20.26 -8.23
C ALA A 529 -19.97 21.61 -8.09
N SER A 530 -21.11 21.65 -7.40
CA SER A 530 -21.86 22.89 -7.11
C SER A 530 -21.17 23.79 -6.08
N ASP A 531 -20.40 23.21 -5.15
CA ASP A 531 -19.70 23.95 -4.11
C ASP A 531 -18.33 24.47 -4.57
N MET A 532 -17.83 23.99 -5.70
CA MET A 532 -16.51 24.38 -6.22
C MET A 532 -16.59 25.67 -7.04
N LYS A 533 -15.86 26.70 -6.61
CA LYS A 533 -15.74 28.00 -7.28
C LYS A 533 -14.31 28.27 -7.73
N GLU A 534 -14.12 29.18 -8.67
CA GLU A 534 -12.78 29.61 -9.11
C GLU A 534 -11.89 30.09 -7.97
N ALA A 535 -12.46 30.79 -6.98
CA ALA A 535 -11.74 31.27 -5.81
C ALA A 535 -11.15 30.11 -4.98
N ASP A 536 -11.80 28.96 -4.99
CA ASP A 536 -11.34 27.77 -4.27
C ASP A 536 -10.19 27.05 -4.98
N ALA A 537 -10.05 27.25 -6.31
CA ALA A 537 -8.98 26.71 -7.12
C ALA A 537 -7.68 27.55 -7.03
N LYS A 538 -7.79 28.82 -6.63
CA LYS A 538 -6.62 29.69 -6.49
C LYS A 538 -5.75 29.25 -5.30
N GLY A 539 -4.45 29.19 -5.51
CA GLY A 539 -3.47 28.75 -4.50
C GLY A 539 -3.41 27.23 -4.30
N ARG A 540 -4.22 26.42 -5.00
CA ARG A 540 -4.36 25.00 -4.74
C ARG A 540 -4.23 24.14 -5.99
N ASN A 541 -3.75 22.93 -5.82
CA ASN A 541 -3.90 21.89 -6.84
C ASN A 541 -5.30 21.30 -6.76
N VAL A 542 -5.90 20.97 -7.90
CA VAL A 542 -7.28 20.46 -7.95
C VAL A 542 -7.36 19.18 -8.77
N VAL A 543 -8.03 18.18 -8.22
CA VAL A 543 -8.35 16.93 -8.94
C VAL A 543 -9.85 16.87 -9.18
N PHE A 544 -10.25 16.72 -10.43
CA PHE A 544 -11.64 16.59 -10.81
C PHE A 544 -11.97 15.14 -11.17
N ILE A 545 -13.01 14.62 -10.58
CA ILE A 545 -13.59 13.30 -10.88
C ILE A 545 -14.96 13.53 -11.49
N GLY A 546 -15.11 13.27 -12.78
CA GLY A 546 -16.38 13.48 -13.50
C GLY A 546 -16.23 14.17 -14.84
N GLY A 547 -17.23 14.01 -15.69
CA GLY A 547 -17.27 14.62 -17.03
C GLY A 547 -17.64 16.09 -17.01
N LEU A 548 -17.42 16.78 -18.13
CA LEU A 548 -17.78 18.20 -18.31
C LEU A 548 -19.24 18.54 -17.94
N PRO A 549 -20.24 17.70 -18.29
CA PRO A 549 -21.63 18.00 -17.90
C PRO A 549 -21.86 17.98 -16.39
N GLN A 550 -21.03 17.24 -15.65
CA GLN A 550 -21.18 17.04 -14.20
C GLN A 550 -20.43 18.10 -13.39
N ILE A 551 -19.45 18.80 -14.00
CA ILE A 551 -18.58 19.77 -13.32
C ILE A 551 -18.70 21.14 -13.98
N PRO A 552 -19.58 22.03 -13.51
CA PRO A 552 -19.84 23.34 -14.11
C PRO A 552 -18.59 24.21 -14.27
N LEU A 553 -17.66 24.15 -13.30
CA LEU A 553 -16.41 24.91 -13.33
C LEU A 553 -15.50 24.48 -14.51
N LEU A 554 -15.40 23.17 -14.80
CA LEU A 554 -14.67 22.69 -15.98
C LEU A 554 -15.40 23.08 -17.28
N LYS A 555 -16.73 22.93 -17.29
CA LYS A 555 -17.54 23.26 -18.46
C LYS A 555 -17.38 24.72 -18.86
N SER A 556 -17.40 25.67 -17.93
CA SER A 556 -17.23 27.10 -18.19
C SER A 556 -15.83 27.48 -18.68
N ASN A 557 -14.83 26.60 -18.46
CA ASN A 557 -13.43 26.78 -18.87
C ASN A 557 -12.97 25.76 -19.91
N ALA A 558 -13.90 25.08 -20.59
CA ALA A 558 -13.58 23.96 -21.49
C ALA A 558 -12.58 24.30 -22.60
N SER A 559 -12.61 25.57 -23.10
CA SER A 559 -11.66 26.06 -24.11
C SER A 559 -10.21 26.21 -23.62
N LYS A 560 -9.98 26.18 -22.30
CA LYS A 560 -8.65 26.25 -21.69
C LYS A 560 -8.11 24.90 -21.27
N LEU A 561 -8.89 23.83 -21.48
CA LEU A 561 -8.50 22.48 -21.09
C LEU A 561 -7.65 21.82 -22.17
N LEU A 562 -6.70 20.97 -21.73
CA LEU A 562 -5.84 20.18 -22.62
C LEU A 562 -6.65 19.26 -23.54
N VAL A 563 -7.71 18.67 -23.01
CA VAL A 563 -8.70 17.93 -23.81
C VAL A 563 -9.91 18.82 -23.97
N PRO A 564 -10.18 19.35 -25.19
CA PRO A 564 -11.28 20.28 -25.42
C PRO A 564 -12.64 19.60 -25.33
N SER A 565 -13.71 20.39 -25.39
CA SER A 565 -15.07 19.88 -25.52
C SER A 565 -15.49 19.81 -26.97
N ASP A 566 -16.31 18.83 -27.31
CA ASP A 566 -17.04 18.77 -28.57
C ASP A 566 -18.30 19.69 -28.56
N ARG A 567 -19.05 19.67 -29.65
CA ARG A 567 -20.31 20.45 -29.77
C ARG A 567 -21.41 19.92 -28.83
N SER A 568 -21.32 18.72 -28.36
CA SER A 568 -22.28 18.13 -27.40
C SER A 568 -21.96 18.49 -25.95
N GLY A 569 -20.79 19.08 -25.69
CA GLY A 569 -20.30 19.41 -24.37
C GLY A 569 -19.64 18.25 -23.65
N ALA A 570 -19.27 17.18 -24.36
CA ALA A 570 -18.41 16.11 -23.87
C ALA A 570 -16.94 16.39 -24.20
N TYR A 571 -16.00 15.67 -23.60
CA TYR A 571 -14.59 15.74 -23.98
C TYR A 571 -14.38 15.21 -25.39
N ASP A 572 -13.57 15.92 -26.17
CA ASP A 572 -13.25 15.58 -27.56
C ASP A 572 -11.81 15.07 -27.65
N VAL A 573 -11.66 13.78 -27.91
CA VAL A 573 -10.36 13.14 -28.09
C VAL A 573 -9.93 13.05 -29.56
N SER A 574 -10.71 13.60 -30.49
CA SER A 574 -10.38 13.59 -31.93
C SER A 574 -9.07 14.34 -32.23
N SER A 575 -8.73 15.37 -31.45
CA SER A 575 -7.46 16.10 -31.55
C SER A 575 -6.24 15.19 -31.26
N PHE A 576 -6.44 14.06 -30.59
CA PHE A 576 -5.44 13.03 -30.36
C PHE A 576 -5.52 11.89 -31.38
N GLN A 577 -6.25 12.06 -32.47
CA GLN A 577 -6.53 11.05 -33.49
C GLN A 577 -7.26 9.81 -32.97
N MET A 578 -8.05 10.00 -31.90
CA MET A 578 -8.83 8.95 -31.25
C MET A 578 -10.33 9.15 -31.55
N LEU A 579 -11.09 8.06 -31.51
CA LEU A 579 -12.54 8.10 -31.74
C LEU A 579 -13.29 8.19 -30.43
N ASN A 580 -14.19 9.16 -30.29
CA ASN A 580 -15.01 9.32 -29.09
C ASN A 580 -15.88 8.07 -28.82
N GLU A 581 -16.34 7.38 -29.87
CA GLU A 581 -17.21 6.22 -29.77
C GLU A 581 -16.50 4.99 -29.17
N THR A 582 -15.18 4.86 -29.37
CA THR A 582 -14.38 3.75 -28.84
C THR A 582 -13.71 4.07 -27.52
N THR A 583 -13.66 5.35 -27.14
CA THR A 583 -13.03 5.80 -25.90
C THR A 583 -13.99 5.71 -24.73
N LYS A 584 -13.54 5.01 -23.68
CA LYS A 584 -14.31 4.84 -22.43
C LYS A 584 -14.05 5.96 -21.43
N GLN A 585 -12.80 6.39 -21.35
CA GLN A 585 -12.32 7.23 -20.27
C GLN A 585 -11.13 8.06 -20.73
N VAL A 586 -11.04 9.28 -20.24
CA VAL A 586 -9.89 10.17 -20.41
C VAL A 586 -9.39 10.64 -19.05
N ALA A 587 -8.08 10.63 -18.87
CA ALA A 587 -7.42 11.32 -17.78
C ALA A 587 -6.38 12.28 -18.35
N PHE A 588 -6.33 13.50 -17.84
CA PHE A 588 -5.31 14.46 -18.23
C PHE A 588 -4.91 15.37 -17.08
N THR A 589 -3.70 15.87 -17.14
CA THR A 589 -3.16 16.83 -16.18
C THR A 589 -2.54 18.01 -16.89
N GLN A 590 -2.73 19.20 -16.36
CA GLN A 590 -2.22 20.44 -16.91
C GLN A 590 -2.01 21.51 -15.84
N GLU A 591 -1.39 22.62 -16.22
CA GLU A 591 -1.38 23.82 -15.39
C GLU A 591 -2.82 24.32 -15.19
N SER A 592 -3.09 24.82 -13.98
CA SER A 592 -4.42 25.29 -13.61
C SER A 592 -4.83 26.51 -14.45
N PRO A 593 -6.02 26.54 -15.07
CA PRO A 593 -6.53 27.71 -15.80
C PRO A 593 -6.79 28.93 -14.90
N TRP A 594 -6.80 28.75 -13.58
CA TRP A 594 -7.15 29.78 -12.58
C TRP A 594 -5.96 30.31 -11.81
N ASP A 595 -4.84 29.59 -11.83
CA ASP A 595 -3.64 29.96 -11.06
C ASP A 595 -2.39 29.34 -11.69
N SER A 596 -1.54 30.19 -12.28
CA SER A 596 -0.26 29.76 -12.83
C SER A 596 0.65 29.26 -11.71
N GLY A 597 1.27 28.10 -11.89
CA GLY A 597 2.06 27.45 -10.88
C GLY A 597 1.29 26.46 -10.00
N ARG A 598 0.01 26.27 -10.27
CA ARG A 598 -0.80 25.18 -9.72
C ARG A 598 -1.23 24.23 -10.84
N SER A 599 -1.61 23.02 -10.47
CA SER A 599 -1.97 21.97 -11.43
C SER A 599 -3.37 21.48 -11.22
N ILE A 600 -3.99 21.05 -12.32
CA ILE A 600 -5.21 20.26 -12.27
C ILE A 600 -4.99 18.88 -12.87
N ALA A 601 -5.69 17.89 -12.33
CA ALA A 601 -5.89 16.60 -12.94
C ALA A 601 -7.38 16.37 -13.15
N VAL A 602 -7.75 15.77 -14.26
CA VAL A 602 -9.14 15.47 -14.61
C VAL A 602 -9.24 13.98 -14.94
N PHE A 603 -10.19 13.31 -14.32
CA PHE A 603 -10.56 11.93 -14.59
C PHE A 603 -12.02 11.91 -15.03
N ALA A 604 -12.27 11.54 -16.25
CA ALA A 604 -13.62 11.62 -16.82
C ALA A 604 -14.00 10.42 -17.67
N PRO A 605 -15.27 9.97 -17.62
CA PRO A 605 -15.80 9.06 -18.61
C PRO A 605 -16.11 9.85 -19.91
N LEU A 606 -15.93 9.25 -21.07
CA LEU A 606 -16.39 9.80 -22.34
C LEU A 606 -17.84 9.40 -22.64
N SER A 607 -18.24 8.20 -22.27
CA SER A 607 -19.64 7.75 -22.38
C SER A 607 -20.35 7.96 -21.04
N GLY A 608 -21.55 8.57 -21.08
CA GLY A 608 -22.27 9.13 -19.94
C GLY A 608 -22.64 8.23 -18.75
N SER A 609 -22.29 6.94 -18.76
CA SER A 609 -22.51 6.00 -17.65
C SER A 609 -21.24 5.26 -17.20
N GLY A 610 -20.08 5.63 -17.72
CA GLY A 610 -18.80 5.01 -17.37
C GLY A 610 -18.24 5.51 -16.04
N ALA A 611 -17.35 4.73 -15.43
CA ALA A 611 -16.57 5.16 -14.28
C ALA A 611 -15.55 6.23 -14.69
N SER A 612 -15.41 7.28 -13.88
CA SER A 612 -14.38 8.31 -14.08
C SER A 612 -12.99 7.79 -13.72
N VAL A 613 -12.91 6.93 -12.71
CA VAL A 613 -11.66 6.35 -12.21
C VAL A 613 -11.82 4.83 -12.05
N THR A 614 -10.83 4.08 -12.48
CA THR A 614 -10.73 2.64 -12.24
C THR A 614 -9.42 2.28 -11.59
N LYS A 615 -9.37 1.15 -10.90
CA LYS A 615 -8.14 0.65 -10.27
C LYS A 615 -7.03 0.44 -11.30
N GLU A 616 -7.39 -0.08 -12.47
CA GLU A 616 -6.44 -0.32 -13.57
C GLU A 616 -5.87 1.00 -14.11
N LEU A 617 -6.66 2.09 -14.13
CA LEU A 617 -6.15 3.40 -14.53
C LEU A 617 -5.15 3.93 -13.52
N ILE A 618 -5.47 3.91 -12.22
CA ILE A 618 -4.54 4.38 -11.17
C ILE A 618 -3.26 3.53 -11.16
N SER A 619 -3.36 2.20 -11.18
CA SER A 619 -2.18 1.33 -11.26
C SER A 619 -1.34 1.57 -12.53
N PHE A 620 -1.98 1.95 -13.62
CA PHE A 620 -1.30 2.32 -14.85
C PHE A 620 -0.57 3.66 -14.70
N LEU A 621 -1.19 4.67 -14.06
CA LEU A 621 -0.53 5.94 -13.76
C LEU A 621 0.70 5.75 -12.87
N ASP A 622 0.64 4.82 -11.92
CA ASP A 622 1.78 4.49 -11.05
C ASP A 622 3.00 3.95 -11.81
N SER A 623 2.81 3.39 -12.99
CA SER A 623 3.87 2.84 -13.85
C SER A 623 4.20 3.70 -15.08
N THR A 624 3.44 4.78 -15.32
CA THR A 624 3.57 5.63 -16.51
C THR A 624 4.73 6.61 -16.36
N SER A 625 5.41 6.91 -17.44
CA SER A 625 6.42 7.95 -17.51
C SER A 625 6.03 8.98 -18.58
N ASP A 626 6.26 10.26 -18.29
CA ASP A 626 6.25 11.38 -19.24
C ASP A 626 4.92 11.53 -20.03
N ALA A 627 3.78 11.45 -19.33
CA ALA A 627 2.45 11.57 -19.93
C ALA A 627 1.61 12.70 -19.31
N ALA A 628 1.01 13.54 -20.15
CA ALA A 628 0.03 14.53 -19.72
C ALA A 628 -1.42 14.05 -19.93
N THR A 629 -1.64 13.16 -20.86
CA THR A 629 -2.96 12.62 -21.19
C THR A 629 -2.89 11.11 -21.36
N VAL A 630 -3.86 10.42 -20.78
CA VAL A 630 -4.11 8.99 -20.93
C VAL A 630 -5.51 8.80 -21.45
N ILE A 631 -5.63 8.14 -22.60
CA ILE A 631 -6.91 7.80 -23.21
C ILE A 631 -7.11 6.28 -23.11
N ASN A 632 -8.16 5.86 -22.43
CA ASN A 632 -8.50 4.45 -22.24
C ASN A 632 -9.59 4.05 -23.26
N GLU A 633 -9.17 3.27 -24.25
CA GLU A 633 -10.04 2.71 -25.30
C GLU A 633 -10.46 1.27 -25.00
N THR A 634 -11.38 0.78 -25.80
CA THR A 634 -11.78 -0.64 -25.79
C THR A 634 -10.61 -1.57 -26.13
N ALA A 635 -9.70 -1.12 -26.99
CA ALA A 635 -8.55 -1.89 -27.47
C ALA A 635 -7.27 -1.72 -26.61
N GLY A 636 -7.24 -0.75 -25.66
CA GLY A 636 -6.05 -0.49 -24.84
C GLY A 636 -5.94 0.95 -24.37
N ARG A 637 -4.75 1.34 -23.91
CA ARG A 637 -4.46 2.68 -23.41
C ARG A 637 -3.46 3.38 -24.31
N GLN A 638 -3.69 4.67 -24.54
CA GLN A 638 -2.80 5.54 -25.32
C GLN A 638 -2.30 6.66 -24.43
N LEU A 639 -1.00 6.98 -24.58
CA LEU A 639 -0.31 8.02 -23.83
C LEU A 639 0.07 9.17 -24.74
N PHE A 640 -0.13 10.38 -24.25
CA PHE A 640 0.25 11.60 -24.95
C PHE A 640 1.03 12.52 -24.03
N SER A 641 2.22 12.95 -24.44
CA SER A 641 3.02 13.93 -23.71
C SER A 641 2.53 15.36 -23.99
N ASN A 642 2.83 16.29 -23.08
CA ASN A 642 2.51 17.72 -23.25
C ASN A 642 3.14 18.37 -24.47
N HIS A 643 4.15 17.75 -25.09
CA HIS A 643 4.84 18.31 -26.25
C HIS A 643 4.14 18.08 -27.58
N GLN A 644 3.02 17.36 -27.60
CA GLN A 644 2.24 17.08 -28.81
C GLN A 644 1.08 18.06 -29.09
N GLN A 645 0.99 19.17 -28.37
CA GLN A 645 0.06 20.23 -28.76
C GLN A 645 0.49 20.84 -30.09
N ILE A 646 -0.20 20.49 -31.14
CA ILE A 646 -0.13 21.21 -32.41
C ILE A 646 -0.76 22.60 -32.17
N LYS A 647 0.07 23.63 -32.01
CA LYS A 647 -0.40 25.00 -32.11
C LYS A 647 -0.85 25.18 -33.56
N SER A 648 -2.16 25.27 -33.77
CA SER A 648 -2.69 25.85 -35.00
C SER A 648 -2.40 27.35 -34.99
N ASP A 649 -1.67 27.79 -36.03
CA ASP A 649 -1.45 29.13 -36.47
C ASP A 649 -0.77 30.16 -35.55
N ASP A 650 0.53 30.29 -35.71
CA ASP A 650 1.10 31.53 -36.27
C ASP A 650 2.50 31.30 -36.87
N SER A 651 2.64 31.83 -38.08
CA SER A 651 3.79 31.69 -38.95
C SER A 651 5.08 32.26 -38.34
N SER A 652 6.07 31.39 -38.06
CA SER A 652 7.49 31.71 -38.16
C SER A 652 8.30 30.44 -38.32
N PRO A 653 9.37 30.41 -39.11
CA PRO A 653 9.96 29.18 -39.64
C PRO A 653 10.72 28.42 -38.54
N ALA A 654 10.40 27.15 -38.46
CA ALA A 654 10.99 26.17 -37.54
C ALA A 654 12.46 25.97 -37.81
N ALA A 655 13.28 26.08 -36.79
CA ALA A 655 14.60 25.49 -36.74
C ALA A 655 14.49 23.98 -36.49
N ASP A 656 15.18 23.25 -37.32
CA ASP A 656 15.30 21.81 -37.47
C ASP A 656 15.48 21.01 -36.16
N THR A 657 14.46 20.24 -35.76
CA THR A 657 14.61 19.14 -34.82
C THR A 657 14.11 17.81 -35.40
N LYS A 658 14.36 17.58 -36.66
CA LYS A 658 14.30 16.25 -37.25
C LYS A 658 15.67 15.60 -37.09
N SER A 659 15.90 14.78 -36.07
CA SER A 659 16.87 13.70 -36.26
C SER A 659 17.07 12.68 -35.14
N ARG A 660 16.41 12.72 -33.98
CA ARG A 660 16.73 11.71 -32.97
C ARG A 660 15.85 10.44 -32.95
N SER A 661 14.57 10.52 -33.27
CA SER A 661 13.73 9.31 -33.33
C SER A 661 13.89 8.49 -34.60
N ALA A 662 14.15 9.16 -35.74
CA ALA A 662 14.42 8.47 -37.01
C ALA A 662 15.77 7.74 -36.99
N ALA A 663 16.80 8.33 -36.35
CA ALA A 663 18.12 7.71 -36.25
C ALA A 663 18.10 6.46 -35.34
N LEU A 664 17.36 6.47 -34.25
CA LEU A 664 17.19 5.31 -33.38
C LEU A 664 16.50 4.13 -34.09
N ASN A 665 15.40 4.40 -34.81
CA ASN A 665 14.70 3.36 -35.56
C ASN A 665 15.55 2.77 -36.69
N VAL A 666 16.33 3.58 -37.42
CA VAL A 666 17.26 3.11 -38.49
C VAL A 666 18.37 2.27 -37.87
N THR A 667 18.90 2.63 -36.71
CA THR A 667 19.96 1.87 -36.03
C THR A 667 19.43 0.50 -35.57
N TYR A 668 18.22 0.42 -35.01
CA TYR A 668 17.62 -0.86 -34.63
C TYR A 668 17.32 -1.75 -35.83
N ILE A 669 16.82 -1.19 -36.93
CA ILE A 669 16.59 -1.93 -38.18
C ILE A 669 17.91 -2.44 -38.76
N ALA A 670 18.99 -1.64 -38.74
CA ALA A 670 20.30 -2.04 -39.22
C ALA A 670 20.91 -3.16 -38.34
N VAL A 671 20.81 -3.07 -37.03
CA VAL A 671 21.26 -4.12 -36.09
C VAL A 671 20.48 -5.41 -36.30
N PHE A 672 19.17 -5.33 -36.47
CA PHE A 672 18.30 -6.51 -36.69
C PHE A 672 18.63 -7.17 -38.05
N ALA A 673 18.86 -6.37 -39.10
CA ALA A 673 19.29 -6.88 -40.40
C ALA A 673 20.65 -7.56 -40.33
N ALA A 674 21.62 -6.99 -39.62
CA ALA A 674 22.94 -7.60 -39.42
C ALA A 674 22.84 -8.93 -38.66
N LEU A 675 22.01 -9.03 -37.60
CA LEU A 675 21.77 -10.27 -36.86
C LEU A 675 21.12 -11.36 -37.74
N MET A 676 20.20 -10.99 -38.61
CA MET A 676 19.58 -11.92 -39.58
C MET A 676 20.58 -12.45 -40.62
N ILE A 677 21.50 -11.60 -41.11
CA ILE A 677 22.55 -12.02 -42.03
C ILE A 677 23.53 -12.98 -41.35
N ILE A 678 23.91 -12.71 -40.09
CA ILE A 678 24.77 -13.61 -39.31
C ILE A 678 24.06 -14.96 -39.06
N ALA A 679 22.80 -14.97 -38.72
CA ALA A 679 22.00 -16.19 -38.51
C ALA A 679 21.91 -17.01 -39.83
N ALA A 680 21.62 -16.36 -40.96
CA ALA A 680 21.60 -16.99 -42.28
C ALA A 680 22.95 -17.58 -42.65
N GLY A 681 24.07 -16.86 -42.39
CA GLY A 681 25.42 -17.33 -42.59
C GLY A 681 25.78 -18.57 -41.76
N LEU A 682 25.34 -18.60 -40.49
CA LEU A 682 25.53 -19.77 -39.62
C LEU A 682 24.72 -20.99 -40.09
N ILE A 683 23.48 -20.77 -40.52
CA ILE A 683 22.62 -21.83 -41.08
C ILE A 683 23.27 -22.40 -42.37
N TRP A 684 23.77 -21.52 -43.25
CA TRP A 684 24.46 -21.93 -44.49
C TRP A 684 25.74 -22.72 -44.21
N LEU A 685 26.54 -22.27 -43.22
CA LEU A 685 27.78 -22.97 -42.83
C LEU A 685 27.47 -24.34 -42.22
N THR A 686 26.42 -24.47 -41.42
CA THR A 686 26.01 -25.75 -40.86
C THR A 686 25.46 -26.70 -41.93
N ALA A 687 24.68 -26.17 -42.86
CA ALA A 687 24.19 -26.95 -44.01
C ALA A 687 25.36 -27.42 -44.92
N ARG A 688 26.37 -26.56 -45.16
CA ARG A 688 27.56 -26.90 -45.95
C ARG A 688 28.46 -27.94 -45.25
N ARG A 689 28.55 -27.87 -43.91
CA ARG A 689 29.27 -28.89 -43.11
C ARG A 689 28.55 -30.25 -43.15
N LYS A 690 27.21 -30.23 -43.12
CA LYS A 690 26.40 -31.45 -43.23
C LYS A 690 26.51 -32.09 -44.61
N LYS A 691 26.53 -31.30 -45.68
CA LYS A 691 26.75 -31.78 -47.06
C LYS A 691 28.13 -32.39 -47.25
N ARG A 692 29.18 -31.79 -46.68
CA ARG A 692 30.56 -32.35 -46.75
C ARG A 692 30.70 -33.67 -45.98
N LYS A 693 29.93 -33.88 -44.88
CA LYS A 693 29.93 -35.17 -44.18
C LYS A 693 29.24 -36.27 -44.99
N THR A 694 28.12 -35.93 -45.64
CA THR A 694 27.40 -36.89 -46.52
C THR A 694 28.16 -37.24 -47.79
N ASP A 695 28.99 -36.32 -48.31
CA ASP A 695 29.81 -36.60 -49.49
C ASP A 695 31.08 -37.43 -49.12
N HIS A 696 31.55 -37.38 -47.86
CA HIS A 696 32.63 -38.25 -47.36
C HIS A 696 32.18 -39.69 -47.07
N GLU A 697 30.95 -39.85 -46.53
CA GLU A 697 30.36 -41.20 -46.30
C GLU A 697 30.02 -41.94 -47.60
N LYS A 698 29.80 -41.22 -48.74
CA LYS A 698 29.53 -41.84 -50.05
C LYS A 698 30.84 -42.17 -50.85
N SER A 699 31.97 -41.82 -50.34
CA SER A 699 33.25 -42.14 -50.95
C SER A 699 34.02 -43.31 -50.30
N GLU A 700 33.45 -43.85 -49.24
CA GLU A 700 33.96 -45.04 -48.49
C GLU A 700 33.07 -46.29 -48.66
N GLU A 701 31.95 -46.24 -49.45
CA GLU A 701 31.29 -47.38 -50.05
C GLU A 701 31.70 -47.53 -51.49
#